data_ccdcf29386bcf8392c4121874df1eaad
#
_entry.id   ccdcf29386bcf8392c4121874df1eaad
#
_cell.length_a   1.000
_cell.length_b   1.000
_cell.length_c   1.000
_cell.angle_alpha   90.00
_cell.angle_beta   90.00
_cell.angle_gamma   90.00
#
_symmetry.space_group_name_H-M   'P 1'
#
loop_
_entity.id
_entity.type
_entity.pdbx_description
1 polymer ?
#
loop_
_entity_poly.entity_id
_entity_poly.type
_entity_poly.pdbx_seq_one_letter_code
_entity_poly.pdbx_strand_id
1 'polypeptide(L)'
;MKFDTVHSRTPALTVTDARGLPVRQVSYLRSVAGATPSVLVSCQHYDVLGRLVAQSDPRLRETHANTATVYSLNEAAVYTDSVDSGWRLVLPGLAGEPRQRWDERGHHWASTFDTQLRVTRLKEDGDTRINSYSYGESSADAGHNLRGQMIQQTDSSGSLDITSYALTGQALAQTRTFDDGEAFTSHQVFSPLGAVLQQSDAGGYRRASSYGLAGQLKQVELQVGEQITQVLRDAQYNADDQIISQLAGNGVLSQWTYTATDGRLQTRISHKTGQARLQDLAYFYDRVGNIIRIEDHAFEPTWFANQRVDGQREFSYDSLYRLIRATGYDDALPPDIPGLPQPPDEKNRLNYTQTYTYDDGGNLTELCHQRDGGSRTRRMYIDEQSNRAVRWETGDHEPDFGNWFDLHGNQRRLRHGPQLHWNSRDELEHIDLVIRKDSVNDTENYQYSQGVRVLKRRETFAKGANHFQQVRYLPGLEIRSKDNGEELHIISVGNARCLHWVSNPPAANTQLRYTLEDQLGSCVMELDENATVTSEEGYYPFGETAWMAPKSETAYRFIRYSGKEMDVSGLYYYGARYYAPWLQRWVSADPAGDVDGMNLYAFVSNNPVGYIDADGQGKVLPTKADYDSAWSRHFSRENASYAKRGQGMASDRLRNALANQILKHVNILAITRLRSNNVQQQIRNQNSTSQFAKATARRTAVHVTNQTLSYGAGILVGLGAQALGAAAPGAGNVVGIGMGVATKTAVSFAIDYIAEQSGLSTSVKLKTSPLDPDKLIRQAEYKSMNLLNYLGHKVVKNFDIRKTKGQVGTGKFVTSVGLKFITPTVASEASAALSLAVGAVEIAKEVSDASSEISAEKYDRLFTYIPELVQQINDNLQTTREYFAALSIDSLAGINLADLEAETAKITEQLQETMNMAISYSKKPRAA
;
A
#
# COMPACT_ATOMS: atom_id res chain seq x y z
N MET A 1 -36.23 -7.42 -18.15
CA MET A 1 -35.67 -6.14 -18.61
C MET A 1 -34.15 -6.20 -18.41
N LYS A 2 -33.38 -6.10 -19.47
CA LYS A 2 -31.92 -5.88 -19.35
C LYS A 2 -31.75 -4.41 -18.97
N PHE A 3 -31.40 -4.14 -17.72
CA PHE A 3 -30.99 -2.79 -17.33
C PHE A 3 -29.66 -2.49 -18.04
N ASP A 4 -29.66 -1.57 -18.99
CA ASP A 4 -28.43 -1.02 -19.52
C ASP A 4 -27.77 -0.19 -18.41
N THR A 5 -26.66 -0.70 -17.88
CA THR A 5 -25.83 0.02 -16.92
C THR A 5 -24.68 0.69 -17.65
N VAL A 6 -24.00 1.66 -17.02
CA VAL A 6 -22.78 2.29 -17.58
C VAL A 6 -21.71 1.26 -17.92
N HIS A 7 -21.68 0.13 -17.23
CA HIS A 7 -20.73 -0.98 -17.43
C HIS A 7 -21.16 -2.00 -18.50
N SER A 8 -22.34 -1.81 -19.14
CA SER A 8 -22.82 -2.76 -20.13
C SER A 8 -22.00 -2.65 -21.42
N ARG A 9 -21.35 -3.75 -21.84
CA ARG A 9 -20.49 -3.81 -23.04
C ARG A 9 -19.31 -2.80 -23.02
N THR A 10 -18.69 -2.58 -21.86
CA THR A 10 -17.48 -1.78 -21.68
C THR A 10 -16.32 -2.67 -21.18
N PRO A 11 -15.82 -3.63 -21.97
CA PRO A 11 -14.71 -4.49 -21.56
C PRO A 11 -13.40 -3.68 -21.52
N ALA A 12 -12.45 -4.08 -20.67
CA ALA A 12 -11.07 -3.67 -20.84
C ALA A 12 -10.37 -4.68 -21.75
N LEU A 13 -9.68 -4.20 -22.79
CA LEU A 13 -8.94 -5.05 -23.72
C LEU A 13 -7.45 -4.77 -23.64
N THR A 14 -6.64 -5.81 -23.74
CA THR A 14 -5.19 -5.70 -23.86
C THR A 14 -4.78 -6.30 -25.19
N VAL A 15 -4.06 -5.51 -25.99
CA VAL A 15 -3.47 -5.97 -27.25
C VAL A 15 -2.00 -6.26 -26.98
N THR A 16 -1.55 -7.44 -27.40
CA THR A 16 -0.15 -7.85 -27.27
C THR A 16 0.53 -7.94 -28.63
N ASP A 17 1.84 -7.71 -28.66
CA ASP A 17 2.67 -8.01 -29.83
C ASP A 17 2.95 -9.52 -29.96
N ALA A 18 3.71 -9.92 -30.99
CA ALA A 18 4.06 -11.31 -31.21
C ALA A 18 4.92 -11.95 -30.11
N ARG A 19 5.53 -11.16 -29.24
CA ARG A 19 6.30 -11.59 -28.04
C ARG A 19 5.41 -11.73 -26.81
N GLY A 20 4.11 -11.40 -26.92
CA GLY A 20 3.18 -11.39 -25.79
C GLY A 20 3.23 -10.11 -24.92
N LEU A 21 3.98 -9.08 -25.34
CA LEU A 21 4.07 -7.83 -24.59
C LEU A 21 2.85 -6.95 -24.85
N PRO A 22 2.23 -6.33 -23.81
CA PRO A 22 1.05 -5.50 -23.93
C PRO A 22 1.39 -4.15 -24.59
N VAL A 23 1.09 -3.99 -25.87
CA VAL A 23 1.38 -2.76 -26.64
C VAL A 23 0.26 -1.74 -26.59
N ARG A 24 -0.99 -2.15 -26.28
CA ARG A 24 -2.14 -1.24 -26.11
C ARG A 24 -3.07 -1.75 -25.05
N GLN A 25 -3.60 -0.82 -24.26
CA GLN A 25 -4.72 -1.06 -23.35
C GLN A 25 -5.90 -0.21 -23.82
N VAL A 26 -7.04 -0.85 -24.10
CA VAL A 26 -8.25 -0.20 -24.57
C VAL A 26 -9.31 -0.27 -23.49
N SER A 27 -9.81 0.89 -23.09
CA SER A 27 -10.91 1.04 -22.14
C SER A 27 -12.08 1.72 -22.83
N TYR A 28 -13.29 1.44 -22.40
CA TYR A 28 -14.51 2.04 -22.95
C TYR A 28 -15.15 2.93 -21.91
N LEU A 29 -15.11 4.23 -22.13
CA LEU A 29 -15.67 5.23 -21.23
C LEU A 29 -17.15 5.48 -21.54
N ARG A 30 -18.00 5.37 -20.53
CA ARG A 30 -19.42 5.72 -20.56
C ARG A 30 -19.83 6.32 -19.23
N SER A 31 -20.42 7.51 -19.26
CA SER A 31 -20.92 8.21 -18.07
C SER A 31 -22.43 8.10 -17.90
N VAL A 32 -23.18 7.85 -19.00
CA VAL A 32 -24.63 7.73 -19.00
C VAL A 32 -25.04 6.37 -19.56
N ALA A 33 -25.88 5.65 -18.81
CA ALA A 33 -26.40 4.35 -19.24
C ALA A 33 -27.11 4.44 -20.62
N GLY A 34 -26.81 3.48 -21.50
CA GLY A 34 -27.37 3.45 -22.85
C GLY A 34 -26.66 4.35 -23.89
N ALA A 35 -25.79 5.27 -23.48
CA ALA A 35 -25.00 6.09 -24.42
C ALA A 35 -23.91 5.24 -25.09
N THR A 36 -23.46 5.65 -26.27
CA THR A 36 -22.30 5.04 -26.96
C THR A 36 -21.03 5.30 -26.16
N PRO A 37 -20.24 4.27 -25.82
CA PRO A 37 -19.00 4.49 -25.10
C PRO A 37 -17.92 5.10 -25.98
N SER A 38 -17.12 6.01 -25.43
CA SER A 38 -15.88 6.48 -26.02
C SER A 38 -14.78 5.43 -25.85
N VAL A 39 -13.87 5.34 -26.81
CA VAL A 39 -12.74 4.40 -26.79
C VAL A 39 -11.48 5.13 -26.34
N LEU A 40 -10.93 4.73 -25.22
CA LEU A 40 -9.69 5.25 -24.68
C LEU A 40 -8.56 4.22 -24.88
N VAL A 41 -7.49 4.65 -25.55
CA VAL A 41 -6.36 3.77 -25.89
C VAL A 41 -5.08 4.30 -25.26
N SER A 42 -4.50 3.57 -24.34
CA SER A 42 -3.13 3.78 -23.85
C SER A 42 -2.16 2.92 -24.63
N CYS A 43 -0.99 3.46 -24.96
CA CYS A 43 0.04 2.78 -25.73
C CYS A 43 1.29 2.50 -24.89
N GLN A 44 1.95 1.38 -25.19
CA GLN A 44 3.21 0.97 -24.57
C GLN A 44 4.19 0.56 -25.66
N HIS A 45 5.41 1.08 -25.60
CA HIS A 45 6.47 0.81 -26.54
C HIS A 45 7.59 0.05 -25.85
N TYR A 46 8.07 -1.00 -26.51
CA TYR A 46 9.11 -1.88 -26.01
C TYR A 46 10.29 -1.92 -26.97
N ASP A 47 11.49 -1.98 -26.42
CA ASP A 47 12.69 -2.22 -27.18
C ASP A 47 12.79 -3.68 -27.66
N VAL A 48 13.88 -3.99 -28.32
CA VAL A 48 14.16 -5.35 -28.87
C VAL A 48 14.32 -6.40 -27.76
N LEU A 49 14.70 -5.98 -26.54
CA LEU A 49 14.85 -6.85 -25.37
C LEU A 49 13.55 -6.99 -24.58
N GLY A 50 12.47 -6.31 -24.97
CA GLY A 50 11.18 -6.36 -24.30
C GLY A 50 11.06 -5.43 -23.09
N ARG A 51 11.96 -4.43 -22.95
CA ARG A 51 11.88 -3.43 -21.87
C ARG A 51 10.96 -2.29 -22.29
N LEU A 52 10.14 -1.79 -21.37
CA LEU A 52 9.20 -0.70 -21.61
C LEU A 52 9.96 0.64 -21.72
N VAL A 53 10.10 1.14 -22.94
CA VAL A 53 10.87 2.37 -23.20
C VAL A 53 10.00 3.61 -23.28
N ALA A 54 8.70 3.50 -23.56
CA ALA A 54 7.77 4.64 -23.54
C ALA A 54 6.34 4.17 -23.31
N GLN A 55 5.54 5.05 -22.69
CA GLN A 55 4.10 4.84 -22.52
C GLN A 55 3.34 6.15 -22.68
N SER A 56 2.13 6.06 -23.26
CA SER A 56 1.27 7.21 -23.52
C SER A 56 -0.17 6.93 -23.11
N ASP A 57 -0.79 7.91 -22.47
CA ASP A 57 -2.21 7.90 -22.14
C ASP A 57 -3.08 8.20 -23.38
N PRO A 58 -4.41 8.06 -23.29
CA PRO A 58 -5.28 8.31 -24.43
C PRO A 58 -5.24 9.75 -24.97
N ARG A 59 -4.92 10.74 -24.15
CA ARG A 59 -4.88 12.16 -24.50
C ARG A 59 -3.61 12.53 -25.27
N LEU A 60 -2.45 12.00 -24.83
CA LEU A 60 -1.13 12.37 -25.34
C LEU A 60 -0.59 11.41 -26.41
N ARG A 61 -1.21 10.26 -26.64
CA ARG A 61 -0.70 9.16 -27.51
C ARG A 61 -0.36 9.56 -28.95
N GLU A 62 -1.00 10.60 -29.49
CA GLU A 62 -0.80 11.05 -30.88
C GLU A 62 0.33 12.09 -30.96
N THR A 63 0.76 12.66 -29.84
CA THR A 63 1.74 13.76 -29.78
C THR A 63 3.06 13.32 -29.19
N HIS A 64 3.06 12.73 -27.99
CA HIS A 64 4.28 12.32 -27.30
C HIS A 64 3.96 11.30 -26.20
N ALA A 65 4.99 10.72 -25.60
CA ALA A 65 4.86 9.80 -24.48
C ALA A 65 4.72 10.56 -23.16
N ASN A 66 3.89 10.04 -22.22
CA ASN A 66 3.84 10.54 -20.84
C ASN A 66 5.16 10.27 -20.12
N THR A 67 5.77 9.11 -20.40
CA THR A 67 7.06 8.73 -19.79
C THR A 67 7.91 8.00 -20.83
N ALA A 68 9.19 8.38 -20.90
CA ALA A 68 10.21 7.68 -21.68
C ALA A 68 11.34 7.22 -20.76
N THR A 69 11.88 6.01 -20.99
CA THR A 69 12.91 5.40 -20.15
C THR A 69 14.06 4.87 -20.98
N VAL A 70 15.30 5.17 -20.57
CA VAL A 70 16.52 4.59 -21.12
C VAL A 70 17.13 3.63 -20.11
N TYR A 71 17.51 2.46 -20.59
CA TYR A 71 18.09 1.41 -19.77
C TYR A 71 19.58 1.23 -20.05
N SER A 72 20.33 0.92 -19.01
CA SER A 72 21.70 0.44 -19.11
C SER A 72 21.78 -0.98 -19.67
N LEU A 73 22.98 -1.48 -19.95
CA LEU A 73 23.18 -2.84 -20.44
C LEU A 73 22.82 -3.92 -19.42
N ASN A 74 22.82 -3.61 -18.15
CA ASN A 74 22.37 -4.50 -17.06
C ASN A 74 20.90 -4.32 -16.70
N GLU A 75 20.08 -3.76 -17.63
CA GLU A 75 18.62 -3.58 -17.50
C GLU A 75 18.14 -2.58 -16.44
N ALA A 76 19.03 -1.86 -15.79
CA ALA A 76 18.63 -0.80 -14.85
C ALA A 76 18.16 0.44 -15.63
N ALA A 77 17.02 1.02 -15.25
CA ALA A 77 16.60 2.33 -15.74
C ALA A 77 17.58 3.40 -15.24
N VAL A 78 18.27 4.07 -16.17
CA VAL A 78 19.26 5.10 -15.84
C VAL A 78 18.79 6.51 -16.17
N TYR A 79 17.86 6.66 -17.11
CA TYR A 79 17.24 7.92 -17.46
C TYR A 79 15.74 7.72 -17.62
N THR A 80 14.99 8.61 -17.01
CA THR A 80 13.52 8.65 -17.13
C THR A 80 13.13 10.09 -17.43
N ASP A 81 12.28 10.26 -18.43
CA ASP A 81 11.72 11.54 -18.83
C ASP A 81 10.19 11.47 -18.70
N SER A 82 9.61 12.40 -17.94
CA SER A 82 8.18 12.46 -17.67
C SER A 82 7.64 13.84 -17.98
N VAL A 83 6.56 13.92 -18.74
CA VAL A 83 5.89 15.20 -19.05
C VAL A 83 5.38 15.91 -17.78
N ASP A 84 5.09 15.16 -16.73
CA ASP A 84 4.58 15.71 -15.47
C ASP A 84 5.69 16.10 -14.50
N SER A 85 6.74 15.29 -14.38
CA SER A 85 7.79 15.43 -13.34
C SER A 85 9.19 15.70 -13.87
N GLY A 86 9.33 15.96 -15.18
CA GLY A 86 10.61 16.21 -15.82
C GLY A 86 11.54 15.01 -15.89
N TRP A 87 12.75 15.22 -16.40
CA TRP A 87 13.72 14.15 -16.55
C TRP A 87 14.58 13.96 -15.29
N ARG A 88 15.03 12.72 -15.10
CA ARG A 88 15.97 12.30 -14.06
C ARG A 88 16.99 11.33 -14.62
N LEU A 89 18.25 11.52 -14.26
CA LEU A 89 19.38 10.67 -14.67
C LEU A 89 20.09 10.12 -13.43
N VAL A 90 20.41 8.85 -13.43
CA VAL A 90 21.15 8.18 -12.36
C VAL A 90 22.37 7.48 -12.95
N LEU A 91 23.55 7.74 -12.40
CA LEU A 91 24.75 6.99 -12.67
C LEU A 91 24.94 5.95 -11.56
N PRO A 92 24.65 4.65 -11.81
CA PRO A 92 24.90 3.59 -10.85
C PRO A 92 26.37 3.18 -10.82
N GLY A 93 26.81 2.66 -9.69
CA GLY A 93 28.06 1.92 -9.57
C GLY A 93 27.92 0.48 -10.03
N LEU A 94 28.99 -0.32 -9.87
CA LEU A 94 29.06 -1.70 -10.34
C LEU A 94 28.04 -2.64 -9.67
N ALA A 95 27.68 -2.37 -8.43
CA ALA A 95 26.64 -3.12 -7.70
C ALA A 95 25.25 -2.48 -7.83
N GLY A 96 25.11 -1.45 -8.67
CA GLY A 96 23.85 -0.75 -8.90
C GLY A 96 23.54 0.33 -7.86
N GLU A 97 24.48 0.65 -6.98
CA GLU A 97 24.35 1.76 -6.04
C GLU A 97 24.32 3.11 -6.79
N PRO A 98 23.44 4.08 -6.44
CA PRO A 98 23.32 5.37 -7.13
C PRO A 98 24.46 6.28 -6.71
N ARG A 99 25.49 6.37 -7.53
CA ARG A 99 26.68 7.20 -7.27
C ARG A 99 26.42 8.67 -7.50
N GLN A 100 25.75 8.98 -8.60
CA GLN A 100 25.40 10.35 -8.95
C GLN A 100 23.99 10.40 -9.52
N ARG A 101 23.33 11.54 -9.33
CA ARG A 101 22.00 11.81 -9.88
C ARG A 101 21.94 13.24 -10.37
N TRP A 102 21.21 13.45 -11.46
CA TRP A 102 20.89 14.76 -12.03
C TRP A 102 19.40 14.83 -12.33
N ASP A 103 18.89 16.03 -12.36
CA ASP A 103 17.51 16.30 -12.72
C ASP A 103 17.37 17.52 -13.66
N GLU A 104 16.15 17.74 -14.15
CA GLU A 104 15.83 18.82 -15.08
C GLU A 104 15.94 20.22 -14.44
N ARG A 105 15.81 20.36 -13.14
CA ARG A 105 16.01 21.60 -12.40
C ARG A 105 17.49 22.00 -12.29
N GLY A 106 18.39 21.13 -12.74
CA GLY A 106 19.83 21.36 -12.73
C GLY A 106 20.52 20.96 -11.43
N HIS A 107 19.85 20.21 -10.56
CA HIS A 107 20.49 19.72 -9.35
C HIS A 107 21.37 18.50 -9.67
N HIS A 108 22.45 18.39 -8.90
CA HIS A 108 23.34 17.24 -8.94
C HIS A 108 23.62 16.74 -7.53
N TRP A 109 23.44 15.46 -7.33
CA TRP A 109 23.76 14.78 -6.06
C TRP A 109 24.84 13.74 -6.26
N ALA A 110 25.80 13.72 -5.33
CA ALA A 110 26.84 12.69 -5.25
C ALA A 110 26.72 11.92 -3.94
N SER A 111 26.67 10.59 -4.05
CA SER A 111 26.65 9.69 -2.91
C SER A 111 28.01 9.04 -2.70
N THR A 112 28.48 9.00 -1.45
CA THR A 112 29.66 8.21 -1.06
C THR A 112 29.23 7.02 -0.22
N PHE A 113 29.99 5.94 -0.34
CA PHE A 113 29.69 4.67 0.26
C PHE A 113 30.89 4.11 1.02
N ASP A 114 30.63 3.34 2.07
CA ASP A 114 31.67 2.54 2.73
C ASP A 114 32.00 1.27 1.95
N THR A 115 32.89 0.44 2.50
CA THR A 115 33.31 -0.84 1.88
C THR A 115 32.19 -1.89 1.81
N GLN A 116 31.09 -1.71 2.54
CA GLN A 116 29.88 -2.54 2.51
C GLN A 116 28.80 -1.94 1.62
N LEU A 117 29.13 -0.91 0.83
CA LEU A 117 28.22 -0.17 -0.06
C LEU A 117 27.02 0.47 0.68
N ARG A 118 27.18 0.82 1.96
CA ARG A 118 26.22 1.64 2.69
C ARG A 118 26.51 3.11 2.44
N VAL A 119 25.47 3.95 2.24
CA VAL A 119 25.63 5.38 2.03
C VAL A 119 26.18 6.03 3.30
N THR A 120 27.33 6.69 3.19
CA THR A 120 27.92 7.44 4.30
C THR A 120 27.71 8.95 4.15
N ARG A 121 27.50 9.42 2.93
CA ARG A 121 27.32 10.83 2.61
C ARG A 121 26.47 11.01 1.37
N LEU A 122 25.58 12.01 1.40
CA LEU A 122 24.89 12.53 0.23
C LEU A 122 25.14 14.03 0.15
N LYS A 123 25.89 14.45 -0.87
CA LYS A 123 26.20 15.84 -1.15
C LYS A 123 25.35 16.32 -2.31
N GLU A 124 24.83 17.53 -2.22
CA GLU A 124 24.18 18.25 -3.28
C GLU A 124 25.05 19.44 -3.71
N ASP A 125 25.19 19.68 -5.03
CA ASP A 125 25.96 20.80 -5.52
C ASP A 125 25.25 22.13 -5.20
N GLY A 126 26.01 23.08 -4.66
CA GLY A 126 25.48 24.37 -4.20
C GLY A 126 24.96 24.39 -2.77
N ASP A 127 24.71 23.24 -2.13
CA ASP A 127 24.34 23.15 -0.72
C ASP A 127 25.57 22.87 0.14
N THR A 128 25.73 23.66 1.19
CA THR A 128 26.80 23.48 2.20
C THR A 128 26.41 22.38 3.20
N ARG A 129 25.12 22.05 3.30
CA ARG A 129 24.61 21.03 4.19
C ARG A 129 24.68 19.65 3.54
N ILE A 130 25.35 18.74 4.20
CA ILE A 130 25.60 17.40 3.70
C ILE A 130 24.86 16.41 4.60
N ASN A 131 24.04 15.55 3.99
CA ASN A 131 23.51 14.43 4.75
C ASN A 131 24.62 13.42 5.00
N SER A 132 24.84 13.07 6.25
CA SER A 132 25.84 12.08 6.65
C SER A 132 25.21 10.96 7.48
N TYR A 133 25.77 9.77 7.35
CA TYR A 133 25.31 8.57 8.00
C TYR A 133 26.51 7.83 8.61
N SER A 134 26.40 7.46 9.87
CA SER A 134 27.41 6.68 10.58
C SER A 134 26.83 5.32 10.99
N TYR A 135 27.65 4.29 10.88
CA TYR A 135 27.24 2.92 11.19
C TYR A 135 28.11 2.33 12.27
N GLY A 136 27.53 1.48 13.11
CA GLY A 136 28.26 0.78 14.16
C GLY A 136 29.33 -0.13 13.59
N GLU A 137 30.57 0.05 14.04
CA GLU A 137 31.72 -0.78 13.69
C GLU A 137 31.58 -2.22 14.26
N SER A 138 32.43 -3.14 13.82
CA SER A 138 32.45 -4.51 14.35
C SER A 138 32.75 -4.58 15.85
N SER A 139 33.40 -3.56 16.39
CA SER A 139 33.69 -3.37 17.80
C SER A 139 32.55 -2.70 18.59
N ALA A 140 31.51 -2.18 17.92
CA ALA A 140 30.38 -1.54 18.58
C ALA A 140 29.65 -2.48 19.53
N ASP A 141 28.94 -1.90 20.50
CA ASP A 141 28.26 -2.63 21.55
C ASP A 141 27.24 -3.64 21.00
N ALA A 142 27.56 -4.91 21.24
CA ALA A 142 26.68 -6.02 20.88
C ALA A 142 25.46 -6.13 21.81
N GLY A 143 25.57 -5.63 23.05
CA GLY A 143 24.46 -5.63 24.01
C GLY A 143 23.31 -4.74 23.61
N HIS A 144 23.58 -3.71 22.78
CA HIS A 144 22.60 -2.81 22.19
C HIS A 144 22.37 -3.05 20.69
N ASN A 145 22.89 -4.15 20.14
CA ASN A 145 22.75 -4.56 18.73
C ASN A 145 23.21 -3.47 17.71
N LEU A 146 24.23 -2.67 18.04
CA LEU A 146 24.67 -1.54 17.21
C LEU A 146 25.52 -1.96 16.02
N ARG A 147 26.12 -3.15 16.01
CA ARG A 147 27.05 -3.59 14.95
C ARG A 147 26.40 -3.60 13.58
N GLY A 148 26.97 -2.84 12.66
CA GLY A 148 26.46 -2.72 11.29
C GLY A 148 25.19 -1.90 11.13
N GLN A 149 24.54 -1.49 12.23
CA GLN A 149 23.36 -0.64 12.21
C GLN A 149 23.75 0.84 12.06
N MET A 150 22.83 1.67 11.53
CA MET A 150 23.02 3.11 11.49
C MET A 150 22.88 3.66 12.92
N ILE A 151 23.93 4.30 13.41
CA ILE A 151 23.96 4.85 14.76
C ILE A 151 23.74 6.38 14.78
N GLN A 152 24.02 7.05 13.69
CA GLN A 152 23.79 8.49 13.57
C GLN A 152 23.45 8.87 12.14
N GLN A 153 22.56 9.82 12.02
CA GLN A 153 22.24 10.55 10.79
C GLN A 153 22.27 12.03 11.07
N THR A 154 22.81 12.80 10.15
CA THR A 154 22.76 14.27 10.19
C THR A 154 22.21 14.80 8.86
N ASP A 155 21.30 15.75 8.92
CA ASP A 155 20.71 16.43 7.77
C ASP A 155 20.43 17.92 8.09
N SER A 156 19.73 18.62 7.20
CA SER A 156 19.43 20.06 7.36
C SER A 156 18.55 20.39 8.57
N SER A 157 17.86 19.43 9.15
CA SER A 157 16.96 19.60 10.30
C SER A 157 17.65 19.25 11.65
N GLY A 158 18.93 18.83 11.62
CA GLY A 158 19.72 18.45 12.78
C GLY A 158 20.24 17.01 12.72
N SER A 159 20.30 16.30 13.84
CA SER A 159 20.77 14.92 13.91
C SER A 159 19.75 13.97 14.55
N LEU A 160 19.86 12.71 14.16
CA LEU A 160 19.18 11.57 14.79
C LEU A 160 20.23 10.58 15.23
N ASP A 161 20.30 10.32 16.53
CA ASP A 161 21.21 9.35 17.14
C ASP A 161 20.43 8.15 17.63
N ILE A 162 20.83 6.93 17.23
CA ILE A 162 20.19 5.68 17.64
C ILE A 162 21.17 4.91 18.52
N THR A 163 20.79 4.70 19.78
CA THR A 163 21.67 4.15 20.80
C THR A 163 21.40 2.68 21.12
N SER A 164 20.28 2.13 20.66
CA SER A 164 19.93 0.73 20.88
C SER A 164 18.93 0.21 19.85
N TYR A 165 19.11 -1.04 19.42
CA TYR A 165 18.23 -1.76 18.51
C TYR A 165 17.69 -3.05 19.10
N ALA A 166 16.46 -3.40 18.76
CA ALA A 166 15.93 -4.74 18.98
C ALA A 166 16.64 -5.76 18.06
N LEU A 167 16.60 -7.04 18.40
CA LEU A 167 17.12 -8.12 17.53
C LEU A 167 16.49 -8.13 16.14
N THR A 168 15.28 -7.62 16.01
CA THR A 168 14.53 -7.47 14.76
C THR A 168 14.90 -6.22 13.96
N GLY A 169 15.86 -5.40 14.44
CA GLY A 169 16.38 -4.22 13.76
C GLY A 169 15.57 -2.93 13.97
N GLN A 170 14.57 -2.92 14.86
CA GLN A 170 13.83 -1.70 15.21
C GLN A 170 14.60 -0.90 16.27
N ALA A 171 14.57 0.43 16.16
CA ALA A 171 15.21 1.29 17.17
C ALA A 171 14.47 1.18 18.52
N LEU A 172 15.21 0.85 19.59
CA LEU A 172 14.70 0.83 20.96
C LEU A 172 14.85 2.19 21.65
N ALA A 173 15.92 2.92 21.33
CA ALA A 173 16.19 4.23 21.87
C ALA A 173 16.78 5.13 20.79
N GLN A 174 16.23 6.33 20.66
CA GLN A 174 16.70 7.32 19.70
C GLN A 174 16.60 8.72 20.28
N THR A 175 17.53 9.60 19.87
CA THR A 175 17.55 11.01 20.24
C THR A 175 17.55 11.85 18.97
N ARG A 176 16.54 12.70 18.82
CA ARG A 176 16.48 13.73 17.78
C ARG A 176 17.00 15.05 18.34
N THR A 177 18.05 15.60 17.73
CA THR A 177 18.53 16.95 18.04
C THR A 177 18.22 17.85 16.84
N PHE A 178 17.45 18.91 17.05
CA PHE A 178 17.13 19.88 16.03
C PHE A 178 18.30 20.85 15.78
N ASP A 179 18.25 21.63 14.72
CA ASP A 179 19.26 22.61 14.32
C ASP A 179 19.45 23.73 15.35
N ASP A 180 18.45 24.01 16.20
CA ASP A 180 18.56 24.94 17.35
C ASP A 180 19.23 24.33 18.59
N GLY A 181 19.65 23.06 18.53
CA GLY A 181 20.33 22.33 19.58
C GLY A 181 19.44 21.65 20.62
N GLU A 182 18.11 21.79 20.52
CA GLU A 182 17.19 21.08 21.41
C GLU A 182 17.14 19.59 21.09
N ALA A 183 17.31 18.73 22.10
CA ALA A 183 17.41 17.28 21.97
C ALA A 183 16.22 16.58 22.63
N PHE A 184 15.65 15.59 21.93
CA PHE A 184 14.43 14.86 22.31
C PHE A 184 14.68 13.37 22.21
N THR A 185 14.63 12.67 23.35
CA THR A 185 14.88 11.22 23.42
C THR A 185 13.57 10.45 23.57
N SER A 186 13.42 9.39 22.80
CA SER A 186 12.30 8.47 22.86
C SER A 186 12.74 7.01 22.96
N HIS A 187 11.93 6.17 23.62
CA HIS A 187 12.19 4.75 23.84
C HIS A 187 10.99 3.92 23.40
N GLN A 188 11.27 2.73 22.87
CA GLN A 188 10.26 1.76 22.50
C GLN A 188 10.64 0.36 23.01
N VAL A 189 9.62 -0.45 23.32
CA VAL A 189 9.75 -1.86 23.67
C VAL A 189 8.87 -2.66 22.74
N PHE A 190 9.44 -3.68 22.11
CA PHE A 190 8.72 -4.51 21.14
C PHE A 190 8.50 -5.92 21.69
N SER A 191 7.43 -6.57 21.24
CA SER A 191 7.26 -8.00 21.40
C SER A 191 8.27 -8.76 20.51
N PRO A 192 8.49 -10.06 20.75
CA PRO A 192 9.31 -10.88 19.84
C PRO A 192 8.82 -10.90 18.39
N LEU A 193 7.54 -10.61 18.15
CA LEU A 193 6.93 -10.52 16.83
C LEU A 193 6.96 -9.10 16.23
N GLY A 194 7.57 -8.12 16.93
CA GLY A 194 7.73 -6.75 16.47
C GLY A 194 6.56 -5.81 16.78
N ALA A 195 5.55 -6.23 17.56
CA ALA A 195 4.49 -5.34 18.02
C ALA A 195 4.99 -4.41 19.14
N VAL A 196 4.60 -3.14 19.12
CA VAL A 196 4.99 -2.15 20.14
C VAL A 196 4.23 -2.42 21.44
N LEU A 197 4.93 -2.89 22.46
CA LEU A 197 4.36 -3.12 23.80
C LEU A 197 4.33 -1.83 24.63
N GLN A 198 5.38 -1.02 24.50
CA GLN A 198 5.51 0.22 25.24
C GLN A 198 6.25 1.25 24.39
N GLN A 199 5.81 2.50 24.49
CA GLN A 199 6.53 3.65 23.95
C GLN A 199 6.57 4.75 25.02
N SER A 200 7.78 5.29 25.26
CA SER A 200 7.99 6.50 26.05
C SER A 200 8.49 7.58 25.11
N ASP A 201 7.74 8.65 24.97
CA ASP A 201 8.12 9.75 24.11
C ASP A 201 9.03 10.77 24.81
N ALA A 202 9.46 11.79 24.06
CA ALA A 202 10.41 12.77 24.57
C ALA A 202 9.83 13.71 25.66
N GLY A 203 8.50 13.77 25.81
CA GLY A 203 7.86 14.46 26.93
C GLY A 203 7.78 13.62 28.22
N GLY A 204 8.27 12.38 28.17
CA GLY A 204 8.21 11.41 29.26
C GLY A 204 6.86 10.72 29.40
N TYR A 205 5.94 10.91 28.43
CA TYR A 205 4.64 10.24 28.42
C TYR A 205 4.78 8.80 27.95
N ARG A 206 4.11 7.91 28.63
CA ARG A 206 4.24 6.48 28.40
C ARG A 206 2.93 5.91 27.87
N ARG A 207 3.03 5.17 26.78
CA ARG A 207 1.94 4.38 26.22
C ARG A 207 2.25 2.90 26.36
N ALA A 208 1.28 2.13 26.85
CA ALA A 208 1.38 0.67 26.94
C ALA A 208 0.26 0.04 26.11
N SER A 209 0.61 -0.94 25.29
CA SER A 209 -0.32 -1.65 24.42
C SER A 209 -0.33 -3.14 24.78
N SER A 210 -1.51 -3.73 24.87
CA SER A 210 -1.68 -5.19 25.03
C SER A 210 -2.41 -5.79 23.86
N TYR A 211 -2.01 -7.01 23.50
CA TYR A 211 -2.45 -7.70 22.30
C TYR A 211 -3.08 -9.05 22.66
N GLY A 212 -4.03 -9.50 21.84
CA GLY A 212 -4.59 -10.84 21.91
C GLY A 212 -3.62 -11.92 21.40
N LEU A 213 -4.01 -13.17 21.53
CA LEU A 213 -3.20 -14.33 21.08
C LEU A 213 -2.90 -14.31 19.58
N ALA A 214 -3.81 -13.73 18.77
CA ALA A 214 -3.62 -13.56 17.32
C ALA A 214 -2.81 -12.31 16.94
N GLY A 215 -2.26 -11.57 17.92
CA GLY A 215 -1.49 -10.35 17.67
C GLY A 215 -2.34 -9.08 17.45
N GLN A 216 -3.66 -9.16 17.65
CA GLN A 216 -4.56 -8.00 17.50
C GLN A 216 -4.51 -7.11 18.74
N LEU A 217 -4.51 -5.79 18.54
CA LEU A 217 -4.52 -4.79 19.61
C LEU A 217 -5.79 -4.90 20.45
N LYS A 218 -5.65 -5.02 21.76
CA LYS A 218 -6.77 -5.16 22.70
C LYS A 218 -6.98 -3.94 23.58
N GLN A 219 -5.92 -3.43 24.16
CA GLN A 219 -5.98 -2.35 25.13
C GLN A 219 -4.83 -1.38 24.92
N VAL A 220 -5.08 -0.11 25.24
CA VAL A 220 -4.04 0.93 25.23
C VAL A 220 -4.22 1.81 26.46
N GLU A 221 -3.11 2.00 27.18
CA GLU A 221 -3.01 2.88 28.34
C GLU A 221 -2.09 4.06 28.03
N LEU A 222 -2.42 5.21 28.54
CA LEU A 222 -1.61 6.42 28.53
C LEU A 222 -1.28 6.83 29.95
N GLN A 223 -0.01 7.04 30.22
CA GLN A 223 0.47 7.64 31.47
C GLN A 223 1.02 9.05 31.21
N VAL A 224 0.47 10.03 31.93
CA VAL A 224 0.90 11.43 31.95
C VAL A 224 1.23 11.78 33.42
N GLY A 225 2.51 11.94 33.74
CA GLY A 225 2.97 12.03 35.12
C GLY A 225 2.62 10.77 35.92
N GLU A 226 1.89 10.94 37.02
CA GLU A 226 1.43 9.81 37.85
C GLU A 226 0.07 9.24 37.41
N GLN A 227 -0.64 9.96 36.55
CA GLN A 227 -1.98 9.56 36.10
C GLN A 227 -1.89 8.53 34.97
N ILE A 228 -2.54 7.38 35.16
CA ILE A 228 -2.70 6.33 34.13
C ILE A 228 -4.17 6.33 33.71
N THR A 229 -4.41 6.43 32.39
CA THR A 229 -5.74 6.43 31.79
C THR A 229 -5.83 5.33 30.72
N GLN A 230 -6.84 4.48 30.80
CA GLN A 230 -7.17 3.54 29.73
C GLN A 230 -7.83 4.29 28.58
N VAL A 231 -7.14 4.40 27.45
CA VAL A 231 -7.64 5.09 26.25
C VAL A 231 -8.45 4.13 25.38
N LEU A 232 -8.02 2.88 25.28
CA LEU A 232 -8.76 1.78 24.69
C LEU A 232 -8.91 0.68 25.75
N ARG A 233 -10.17 0.36 26.10
CA ARG A 233 -10.47 -0.65 27.12
C ARG A 233 -10.58 -2.05 26.57
N ASP A 234 -11.14 -2.22 25.36
CA ASP A 234 -11.24 -3.50 24.67
C ASP A 234 -11.46 -3.30 23.18
N ALA A 235 -11.02 -4.26 22.37
CA ALA A 235 -11.35 -4.37 20.97
C ALA A 235 -11.56 -5.84 20.58
N GLN A 236 -12.57 -6.12 19.75
CA GLN A 236 -12.94 -7.43 19.27
C GLN A 236 -12.83 -7.51 17.76
N TYR A 237 -12.44 -8.67 17.25
CA TYR A 237 -12.17 -8.89 15.84
C TYR A 237 -12.90 -10.15 15.36
N ASN A 238 -13.27 -10.19 14.08
CA ASN A 238 -13.78 -11.38 13.44
C ASN A 238 -12.63 -12.31 12.96
N ALA A 239 -12.98 -13.41 12.32
CA ALA A 239 -12.00 -14.38 11.81
C ALA A 239 -11.14 -13.85 10.63
N ASP A 240 -11.55 -12.77 10.00
CA ASP A 240 -10.84 -12.11 8.89
C ASP A 240 -10.00 -10.91 9.40
N ASP A 241 -9.71 -10.83 10.71
CA ASP A 241 -8.98 -9.77 11.41
C ASP A 241 -9.64 -8.37 11.32
N GLN A 242 -10.91 -8.30 10.91
CA GLN A 242 -11.64 -7.04 10.88
C GLN A 242 -12.21 -6.73 12.26
N ILE A 243 -12.08 -5.47 12.69
CA ILE A 243 -12.63 -5.04 13.97
C ILE A 243 -14.16 -5.02 13.92
N ILE A 244 -14.79 -5.64 14.91
CA ILE A 244 -16.25 -5.68 15.04
C ILE A 244 -16.78 -4.88 16.22
N SER A 245 -15.92 -4.61 17.21
CA SER A 245 -16.30 -3.83 18.40
C SER A 245 -15.08 -3.20 19.03
N GLN A 246 -15.23 -1.99 19.55
CA GLN A 246 -14.19 -1.24 20.27
C GLN A 246 -14.82 -0.41 21.39
N LEU A 247 -14.33 -0.58 22.60
CA LEU A 247 -14.74 0.21 23.77
C LEU A 247 -13.65 1.22 24.11
N ALA A 248 -13.91 2.49 23.85
CA ALA A 248 -13.01 3.59 24.17
C ALA A 248 -12.99 3.91 25.69
N GLY A 249 -11.94 4.64 26.12
CA GLY A 249 -11.77 5.04 27.51
C GLY A 249 -12.88 5.92 28.09
N ASN A 250 -13.51 6.76 27.24
CA ASN A 250 -14.65 7.59 27.60
C ASN A 250 -16.00 6.82 27.66
N GLY A 251 -15.97 5.51 27.45
CA GLY A 251 -17.14 4.63 27.51
C GLY A 251 -17.98 4.58 26.23
N VAL A 252 -17.49 5.14 25.13
CA VAL A 252 -18.13 5.00 23.81
C VAL A 252 -17.81 3.62 23.25
N LEU A 253 -18.88 2.89 22.89
CA LEU A 253 -18.83 1.63 22.18
C LEU A 253 -19.01 1.89 20.68
N SER A 254 -18.04 1.55 19.88
CA SER A 254 -18.12 1.55 18.43
C SER A 254 -18.22 0.11 17.91
N GLN A 255 -19.13 -0.14 16.97
CA GLN A 255 -19.41 -1.45 16.40
C GLN A 255 -19.43 -1.38 14.87
N TRP A 256 -18.90 -2.41 14.25
CA TRP A 256 -18.84 -2.55 12.79
C TRP A 256 -19.47 -3.88 12.38
N THR A 257 -20.25 -3.85 11.30
CA THR A 257 -20.72 -5.07 10.65
C THR A 257 -20.20 -5.12 9.22
N TYR A 258 -19.98 -6.33 8.76
CA TYR A 258 -19.46 -6.57 7.41
C TYR A 258 -20.38 -7.53 6.67
N THR A 259 -20.45 -7.36 5.35
CA THR A 259 -21.21 -8.27 4.51
C THR A 259 -20.60 -9.67 4.54
N ALA A 260 -21.41 -10.70 4.76
CA ALA A 260 -20.94 -12.08 4.80
C ALA A 260 -20.45 -12.62 3.45
N THR A 261 -20.76 -11.92 2.35
CA THR A 261 -20.45 -12.36 0.98
C THR A 261 -19.10 -11.88 0.48
N ASP A 262 -18.65 -10.70 0.87
CA ASP A 262 -17.46 -10.04 0.33
C ASP A 262 -16.65 -9.24 1.37
N GLY A 263 -17.06 -9.28 2.64
CA GLY A 263 -16.30 -8.68 3.74
C GLY A 263 -16.31 -7.15 3.78
N ARG A 264 -17.20 -6.48 2.99
CA ARG A 264 -17.27 -5.03 2.96
C ARG A 264 -17.97 -4.47 4.19
N LEU A 265 -17.56 -3.30 4.63
CA LEU A 265 -18.18 -2.57 5.73
C LEU A 265 -19.66 -2.30 5.42
N GLN A 266 -20.56 -2.81 6.24
CA GLN A 266 -22.01 -2.64 6.07
C GLN A 266 -22.56 -1.55 6.98
N THR A 267 -22.19 -1.56 8.26
CA THR A 267 -22.60 -0.53 9.21
C THR A 267 -21.47 -0.13 10.13
N ARG A 268 -21.52 1.11 10.62
CA ARG A 268 -20.68 1.63 11.69
C ARG A 268 -21.53 2.40 12.67
N ILE A 269 -21.60 1.93 13.90
CA ILE A 269 -22.45 2.50 14.96
C ILE A 269 -21.57 2.86 16.15
N SER A 270 -21.72 4.07 16.69
CA SER A 270 -21.02 4.52 17.90
C SER A 270 -22.00 5.16 18.88
N HIS A 271 -21.96 4.72 20.13
CA HIS A 271 -22.82 5.23 21.18
C HIS A 271 -22.21 5.02 22.57
N LYS A 272 -22.63 5.83 23.55
CA LYS A 272 -22.41 5.54 24.97
C LYS A 272 -23.64 4.91 25.55
N THR A 273 -23.49 3.89 26.38
CA THR A 273 -24.61 3.16 26.99
C THR A 273 -25.60 4.11 27.66
N GLY A 274 -26.90 4.01 27.28
CA GLY A 274 -27.96 4.88 27.80
C GLY A 274 -28.05 6.27 27.17
N GLN A 275 -27.27 6.56 26.15
CA GLN A 275 -27.31 7.83 25.41
C GLN A 275 -27.71 7.58 23.93
N ALA A 276 -28.11 8.66 23.25
CA ALA A 276 -28.38 8.63 21.81
C ALA A 276 -27.13 8.18 21.01
N ARG A 277 -27.35 7.66 19.82
CA ARG A 277 -26.26 7.28 18.91
C ARG A 277 -25.52 8.54 18.46
N LEU A 278 -24.21 8.51 18.58
CA LEU A 278 -23.32 9.56 18.10
C LEU A 278 -23.06 9.39 16.58
N GLN A 279 -23.05 8.15 16.10
CA GLN A 279 -22.85 7.80 14.71
C GLN A 279 -23.63 6.51 14.40
N ASP A 280 -24.31 6.47 13.25
CA ASP A 280 -25.05 5.30 12.78
C ASP A 280 -25.07 5.29 11.26
N LEU A 281 -23.97 4.84 10.66
CA LEU A 281 -23.72 4.87 9.22
C LEU A 281 -24.03 3.50 8.60
N ALA A 282 -24.80 3.51 7.49
CA ALA A 282 -25.03 2.35 6.64
C ALA A 282 -24.46 2.59 5.23
N TYR A 283 -23.75 1.61 4.69
CA TYR A 283 -23.03 1.69 3.42
C TYR A 283 -23.63 0.76 2.38
N PHE A 284 -23.85 1.27 1.18
CA PHE A 284 -24.40 0.53 0.05
C PHE A 284 -23.43 0.57 -1.12
N TYR A 285 -23.25 -0.58 -1.76
CA TYR A 285 -22.24 -0.78 -2.77
C TYR A 285 -22.84 -1.21 -4.10
N ASP A 286 -22.17 -0.84 -5.19
CA ASP A 286 -22.39 -1.47 -6.48
C ASP A 286 -21.72 -2.86 -6.53
N ARG A 287 -21.87 -3.56 -7.67
CA ARG A 287 -21.33 -4.92 -7.83
C ARG A 287 -19.81 -5.03 -7.76
N VAL A 288 -19.09 -3.95 -8.06
CA VAL A 288 -17.62 -3.92 -8.05
C VAL A 288 -17.06 -3.38 -6.75
N GLY A 289 -17.89 -2.77 -5.90
CA GLY A 289 -17.52 -2.32 -4.57
C GLY A 289 -17.37 -0.80 -4.43
N ASN A 290 -17.80 -0.01 -5.39
CA ASN A 290 -17.91 1.42 -5.17
C ASN A 290 -19.09 1.72 -4.23
N ILE A 291 -18.90 2.63 -3.29
CA ILE A 291 -19.98 3.11 -2.42
C ILE A 291 -20.91 3.98 -3.25
N ILE A 292 -22.16 3.54 -3.39
CA ILE A 292 -23.18 4.28 -4.14
C ILE A 292 -24.11 5.10 -3.24
N ARG A 293 -24.18 4.77 -1.95
CA ARG A 293 -24.98 5.50 -0.96
C ARG A 293 -24.44 5.30 0.43
N ILE A 294 -24.48 6.35 1.24
CA ILE A 294 -24.25 6.34 2.68
C ILE A 294 -25.47 6.96 3.35
N GLU A 295 -26.05 6.28 4.31
CA GLU A 295 -27.14 6.77 5.15
C GLU A 295 -26.62 7.00 6.57
N ASP A 296 -26.90 8.15 7.14
CA ASP A 296 -26.63 8.44 8.56
C ASP A 296 -27.94 8.45 9.34
N HIS A 297 -28.19 7.39 10.09
CA HIS A 297 -29.41 7.22 10.87
C HIS A 297 -29.34 7.94 12.24
N ALA A 298 -28.16 8.46 12.65
CA ALA A 298 -28.01 9.32 13.81
C ALA A 298 -28.31 10.79 13.48
N PHE A 299 -28.33 11.14 12.18
CA PHE A 299 -28.64 12.49 11.74
C PHE A 299 -30.12 12.82 11.97
N GLU A 300 -30.41 13.87 12.73
CA GLU A 300 -31.77 14.36 12.91
C GLU A 300 -32.20 15.17 11.68
N PRO A 301 -33.25 14.74 10.92
CA PRO A 301 -33.68 15.45 9.74
C PRO A 301 -34.07 16.91 10.03
N THR A 302 -33.54 17.84 9.27
CA THR A 302 -33.83 19.26 9.37
C THR A 302 -34.64 19.73 8.17
N TRP A 303 -35.40 20.80 8.35
CA TRP A 303 -36.19 21.44 7.30
C TRP A 303 -35.77 22.90 7.15
N PHE A 304 -35.35 23.27 5.96
CA PHE A 304 -35.02 24.64 5.62
C PHE A 304 -35.42 24.93 4.17
N ALA A 305 -35.96 26.12 3.89
CA ALA A 305 -36.37 26.55 2.55
C ALA A 305 -37.21 25.50 1.78
N ASN A 306 -38.16 24.83 2.47
CA ASN A 306 -38.99 23.73 1.92
C ASN A 306 -38.21 22.47 1.51
N GLN A 307 -36.95 22.34 1.90
CA GLN A 307 -36.15 21.12 1.69
C GLN A 307 -36.01 20.36 3.01
N ARG A 308 -36.09 19.03 2.88
CA ARG A 308 -35.71 18.10 3.94
C ARG A 308 -34.29 17.65 3.73
N VAL A 309 -33.46 17.84 4.74
CA VAL A 309 -32.12 17.26 4.81
C VAL A 309 -32.18 16.05 5.76
N ASP A 310 -31.83 14.87 5.30
CA ASP A 310 -32.04 13.61 6.02
C ASP A 310 -30.76 12.75 6.22
N GLY A 311 -29.59 13.34 6.03
CA GLY A 311 -28.33 12.65 6.26
C GLY A 311 -27.90 11.69 5.15
N GLN A 312 -28.66 11.55 4.08
CA GLN A 312 -28.34 10.66 2.96
C GLN A 312 -27.34 11.32 2.02
N ARG A 313 -26.39 10.52 1.53
CA ARG A 313 -25.41 10.89 0.48
C ARG A 313 -25.40 9.83 -0.61
N GLU A 314 -25.47 10.23 -1.87
CA GLU A 314 -25.48 9.32 -3.02
C GLU A 314 -24.32 9.63 -3.97
N PHE A 315 -23.77 8.59 -4.61
CA PHE A 315 -22.62 8.68 -5.49
C PHE A 315 -22.87 7.90 -6.77
N SER A 316 -22.44 8.46 -7.89
CA SER A 316 -22.50 7.81 -9.20
C SER A 316 -21.14 7.86 -9.88
N TYR A 317 -20.83 6.81 -10.61
CA TYR A 317 -19.53 6.59 -11.22
C TYR A 317 -19.69 6.31 -12.72
N ASP A 318 -18.67 6.68 -13.50
CA ASP A 318 -18.57 6.27 -14.90
C ASP A 318 -18.09 4.80 -15.01
N SER A 319 -17.95 4.31 -16.25
CA SER A 319 -17.51 2.94 -16.49
C SER A 319 -16.05 2.67 -16.15
N LEU A 320 -15.25 3.71 -15.83
CA LEU A 320 -13.89 3.61 -15.31
C LEU A 320 -13.82 3.77 -13.79
N TYR A 321 -14.99 3.83 -13.13
CA TYR A 321 -15.14 3.97 -11.68
C TYR A 321 -14.71 5.35 -11.12
N ARG A 322 -14.65 6.40 -11.97
CA ARG A 322 -14.42 7.78 -11.53
C ARG A 322 -15.74 8.37 -11.05
N LEU A 323 -15.71 9.15 -9.98
CA LEU A 323 -16.87 9.84 -9.42
C LEU A 323 -17.37 10.92 -10.41
N ILE A 324 -18.60 10.78 -10.89
CA ILE A 324 -19.21 11.76 -11.82
C ILE A 324 -20.33 12.58 -11.18
N ARG A 325 -20.93 12.09 -10.09
CA ARG A 325 -21.98 12.80 -9.36
C ARG A 325 -21.94 12.41 -7.88
N ALA A 326 -22.12 13.40 -7.02
CA ALA A 326 -22.34 13.23 -5.60
C ALA A 326 -23.47 14.12 -5.12
N THR A 327 -24.28 13.63 -4.16
CA THR A 327 -25.25 14.41 -3.40
C THR A 327 -24.93 14.38 -1.93
N GLY A 328 -25.43 15.34 -1.20
CA GLY A 328 -25.27 15.47 0.23
C GLY A 328 -25.87 16.78 0.72
N TYR A 329 -25.36 17.30 1.80
CA TYR A 329 -25.80 18.55 2.37
C TYR A 329 -24.62 19.40 2.83
N ASP A 330 -24.80 20.73 2.80
CA ASP A 330 -23.79 21.71 3.21
C ASP A 330 -24.43 22.95 3.85
N ASP A 331 -23.59 23.75 4.51
CA ASP A 331 -24.03 24.97 5.19
C ASP A 331 -23.77 26.24 4.34
N ALA A 332 -22.88 26.16 3.33
CA ALA A 332 -22.54 27.26 2.44
C ALA A 332 -21.95 26.75 1.12
N LEU A 333 -21.93 27.60 0.11
CA LEU A 333 -21.15 27.32 -1.12
C LEU A 333 -19.66 27.15 -0.80
N PRO A 334 -18.97 26.18 -1.42
CA PRO A 334 -17.52 26.00 -1.20
C PRO A 334 -16.75 27.30 -1.45
N PRO A 335 -15.81 27.70 -0.55
CA PRO A 335 -15.05 28.94 -0.70
C PRO A 335 -14.08 28.86 -1.88
N ASP A 336 -13.75 30.00 -2.50
CA ASP A 336 -12.72 30.07 -3.57
C ASP A 336 -11.30 30.18 -3.02
N ILE A 337 -11.17 30.72 -1.81
CA ILE A 337 -9.88 30.97 -1.19
C ILE A 337 -9.60 29.84 -0.21
N PRO A 338 -8.46 29.14 -0.34
CA PRO A 338 -8.09 28.10 0.61
C PRO A 338 -7.81 28.68 2.00
N GLY A 339 -7.93 27.84 3.01
CA GLY A 339 -7.63 28.19 4.39
C GLY A 339 -8.34 27.25 5.37
N LEU A 340 -8.07 27.42 6.65
CA LEU A 340 -8.73 26.64 7.69
C LEU A 340 -10.23 26.98 7.75
N PRO A 341 -11.11 25.97 7.67
CA PRO A 341 -12.55 26.19 7.70
C PRO A 341 -13.01 26.73 9.06
N GLN A 342 -14.06 27.53 9.02
CA GLN A 342 -14.73 28.08 10.21
C GLN A 342 -16.19 27.61 10.21
N PRO A 343 -16.82 27.43 11.39
CA PRO A 343 -18.22 27.06 11.46
C PRO A 343 -19.11 28.11 10.80
N PRO A 344 -19.87 27.74 9.75
CA PRO A 344 -20.88 28.60 9.15
C PRO A 344 -22.20 28.59 9.95
N ASP A 345 -23.23 29.29 9.49
CA ASP A 345 -24.55 29.26 10.08
C ASP A 345 -25.30 27.97 9.71
N GLU A 346 -25.53 27.07 10.67
CA GLU A 346 -26.27 25.81 10.47
C GLU A 346 -27.70 25.98 9.94
N LYS A 347 -28.30 27.17 10.13
CA LYS A 347 -29.63 27.48 9.59
C LYS A 347 -29.66 27.52 8.07
N ASN A 348 -28.49 27.53 7.42
CA ASN A 348 -28.37 27.51 5.96
C ASN A 348 -28.12 26.11 5.39
N ARG A 349 -28.30 25.04 6.19
CA ARG A 349 -28.06 23.65 5.75
C ARG A 349 -29.06 23.24 4.67
N LEU A 350 -28.54 22.95 3.49
CA LEU A 350 -29.29 22.59 2.29
C LEU A 350 -28.68 21.38 1.58
N ASN A 351 -29.52 20.67 0.83
CA ASN A 351 -29.03 19.62 -0.04
C ASN A 351 -28.25 20.22 -1.21
N TYR A 352 -27.16 19.54 -1.60
CA TYR A 352 -26.37 19.88 -2.78
C TYR A 352 -26.29 18.71 -3.77
N THR A 353 -25.97 19.06 -5.01
CA THR A 353 -25.50 18.13 -6.04
C THR A 353 -24.18 18.65 -6.60
N GLN A 354 -23.16 17.78 -6.62
CA GLN A 354 -21.91 18.03 -7.35
C GLN A 354 -21.82 17.12 -8.56
N THR A 355 -21.40 17.67 -9.69
CA THR A 355 -21.08 16.91 -10.91
C THR A 355 -19.65 17.15 -11.33
N TYR A 356 -18.98 16.10 -11.84
CA TYR A 356 -17.57 16.10 -12.15
C TYR A 356 -17.36 15.67 -13.60
N THR A 357 -16.55 16.42 -14.34
CA THR A 357 -16.20 16.13 -15.73
C THR A 357 -14.71 15.95 -15.86
N TYR A 358 -14.29 14.96 -16.65
CA TYR A 358 -12.89 14.59 -16.82
C TYR A 358 -12.52 14.54 -18.31
N ASP A 359 -11.26 14.86 -18.61
CA ASP A 359 -10.66 14.60 -19.92
C ASP A 359 -10.27 13.12 -20.09
N ASP A 360 -9.73 12.79 -21.28
CA ASP A 360 -9.30 11.42 -21.61
C ASP A 360 -8.04 10.97 -20.83
N GLY A 361 -7.24 11.89 -20.28
CA GLY A 361 -6.12 11.65 -19.38
C GLY A 361 -6.53 11.52 -17.91
N GLY A 362 -7.83 11.67 -17.59
CA GLY A 362 -8.35 11.60 -16.23
C GLY A 362 -8.14 12.86 -15.40
N ASN A 363 -7.84 13.99 -16.03
CA ASN A 363 -7.82 15.27 -15.33
C ASN A 363 -9.24 15.76 -15.09
N LEU A 364 -9.56 16.24 -13.89
CA LEU A 364 -10.81 16.91 -13.60
C LEU A 364 -10.82 18.28 -14.33
N THR A 365 -11.71 18.46 -15.29
CA THR A 365 -11.83 19.69 -16.07
C THR A 365 -12.89 20.64 -15.52
N GLU A 366 -13.97 20.10 -14.96
CA GLU A 366 -15.04 20.89 -14.37
C GLU A 366 -15.66 20.20 -13.16
N LEU A 367 -15.89 20.98 -12.10
CA LEU A 367 -16.73 20.64 -10.97
C LEU A 367 -17.85 21.67 -10.89
N CYS A 368 -19.10 21.23 -11.06
CA CYS A 368 -20.28 22.06 -10.86
C CYS A 368 -20.94 21.67 -9.54
N HIS A 369 -21.04 22.63 -8.63
CA HIS A 369 -21.72 22.51 -7.36
C HIS A 369 -23.04 23.30 -7.43
N GLN A 370 -24.14 22.65 -7.11
CA GLN A 370 -25.48 23.21 -7.13
C GLN A 370 -26.17 22.97 -5.79
N ARG A 371 -26.73 24.03 -5.22
CA ARG A 371 -27.64 23.99 -4.07
C ARG A 371 -28.75 25.01 -4.29
N ASP A 372 -29.85 24.90 -3.56
CA ASP A 372 -30.91 25.90 -3.65
C ASP A 372 -30.40 27.31 -3.31
N GLY A 373 -30.76 28.28 -4.14
CA GLY A 373 -30.30 29.66 -4.02
C GLY A 373 -28.88 29.94 -4.53
N GLY A 374 -28.16 28.94 -5.11
CA GLY A 374 -26.83 29.19 -5.63
C GLY A 374 -26.16 28.02 -6.37
N SER A 375 -25.32 28.36 -7.29
CA SER A 375 -24.44 27.40 -7.96
C SER A 375 -23.05 27.97 -8.09
N ARG A 376 -22.06 27.09 -8.10
CA ARG A 376 -20.67 27.43 -8.35
C ARG A 376 -20.03 26.40 -9.27
N THR A 377 -19.42 26.86 -10.35
CA THR A 377 -18.67 26.01 -11.28
C THR A 377 -17.18 26.36 -11.18
N ARG A 378 -16.38 25.35 -10.90
CA ARG A 378 -14.93 25.44 -10.91
C ARG A 378 -14.40 24.75 -12.15
N ARG A 379 -13.57 25.44 -12.93
CA ARG A 379 -12.93 24.91 -14.13
C ARG A 379 -11.43 24.85 -13.94
N MET A 380 -10.82 23.88 -14.61
CA MET A 380 -9.36 23.73 -14.68
C MET A 380 -8.94 23.87 -16.14
N TYR A 381 -7.88 24.62 -16.36
CA TYR A 381 -7.17 24.62 -17.63
C TYR A 381 -6.07 23.57 -17.54
N ILE A 382 -6.08 22.60 -18.43
CA ILE A 382 -5.11 21.49 -18.47
C ILE A 382 -4.08 21.81 -19.54
N ASP A 383 -2.81 21.63 -19.23
CA ASP A 383 -1.71 21.77 -20.19
C ASP A 383 -1.87 20.76 -21.33
N GLU A 384 -1.69 21.21 -22.57
CA GLU A 384 -1.79 20.35 -23.75
C GLU A 384 -0.71 19.25 -23.79
N GLN A 385 0.43 19.45 -23.13
CA GLN A 385 1.60 18.58 -23.19
C GLN A 385 1.83 17.77 -21.92
N SER A 386 1.10 18.05 -20.84
CA SER A 386 1.25 17.35 -19.55
C SER A 386 -0.08 17.24 -18.81
N ASN A 387 -0.08 16.62 -17.63
CA ASN A 387 -1.25 16.61 -16.74
C ASN A 387 -1.22 17.78 -15.73
N ARG A 388 -0.36 18.78 -15.92
CA ARG A 388 -0.36 20.01 -15.11
C ARG A 388 -1.66 20.76 -15.35
N ALA A 389 -2.24 21.33 -14.32
CA ALA A 389 -3.51 22.06 -14.43
C ALA A 389 -3.58 23.21 -13.43
N VAL A 390 -4.23 24.28 -13.82
CA VAL A 390 -4.48 25.44 -12.99
C VAL A 390 -5.96 25.79 -12.95
N ARG A 391 -6.39 26.42 -11.88
CA ARG A 391 -7.74 26.97 -11.75
C ARG A 391 -7.94 28.06 -12.76
N TRP A 392 -9.01 27.96 -13.53
CA TRP A 392 -9.31 28.88 -14.64
C TRP A 392 -10.77 29.31 -14.63
N GLU A 393 -11.03 30.55 -15.06
CA GLU A 393 -12.39 31.07 -15.24
C GLU A 393 -12.56 31.65 -16.64
N THR A 394 -13.80 31.66 -17.13
CA THR A 394 -14.12 32.21 -18.43
C THR A 394 -13.73 33.70 -18.51
N GLY A 395 -12.81 34.04 -19.41
CA GLY A 395 -12.25 35.37 -19.55
C GLY A 395 -10.83 35.54 -18.99
N ASP A 396 -10.30 34.55 -18.27
CA ASP A 396 -8.87 34.51 -17.91
C ASP A 396 -8.02 34.31 -19.17
N HIS A 397 -6.82 34.86 -19.15
CA HIS A 397 -5.81 34.55 -20.17
C HIS A 397 -5.37 33.11 -20.04
N GLU A 398 -4.96 32.51 -21.15
CA GLU A 398 -4.32 31.19 -21.15
C GLU A 398 -3.11 31.19 -20.22
N PRO A 399 -3.01 30.19 -19.33
CA PRO A 399 -1.95 30.19 -18.33
C PRO A 399 -0.60 29.82 -18.95
N ASP A 400 0.44 30.54 -18.59
CA ASP A 400 1.82 30.15 -18.83
C ASP A 400 2.25 29.14 -17.75
N PHE A 401 2.24 27.87 -18.08
CA PHE A 401 2.54 26.77 -17.15
C PHE A 401 3.95 26.87 -16.55
N GLY A 402 4.93 27.45 -17.26
CA GLY A 402 6.27 27.70 -16.72
C GLY A 402 6.29 28.67 -15.53
N ASN A 403 5.31 29.56 -15.43
CA ASN A 403 5.13 30.45 -14.28
C ASN A 403 4.34 29.80 -13.12
N TRP A 404 3.53 28.77 -13.41
CA TRP A 404 2.72 28.10 -12.41
C TRP A 404 3.39 26.87 -11.80
N PHE A 405 4.26 26.22 -12.55
CA PHE A 405 4.96 25.01 -12.13
C PHE A 405 6.46 25.15 -12.32
N ASP A 406 7.25 24.42 -11.54
CA ASP A 406 8.65 24.23 -11.84
C ASP A 406 8.84 23.08 -12.87
N LEU A 407 10.08 22.81 -13.25
CA LEU A 407 10.38 21.76 -14.24
C LEU A 407 10.02 20.35 -13.75
N HIS A 408 10.00 20.11 -12.44
CA HIS A 408 9.56 18.85 -11.84
C HIS A 408 8.04 18.76 -11.63
N GLY A 409 7.27 19.77 -12.10
CA GLY A 409 5.82 19.79 -11.98
C GLY A 409 5.31 20.13 -10.58
N ASN A 410 6.14 20.72 -9.74
CA ASN A 410 5.68 21.25 -8.46
C ASN A 410 4.99 22.60 -8.69
N GLN A 411 3.79 22.74 -8.17
CA GLN A 411 3.02 23.98 -8.31
C GLN A 411 3.65 25.09 -7.47
N ARG A 412 3.92 26.26 -8.11
CA ARG A 412 4.57 27.41 -7.48
C ARG A 412 3.61 28.43 -6.89
N ARG A 413 2.38 28.46 -7.34
CA ARG A 413 1.37 29.40 -6.87
C ARG A 413 -0.04 28.80 -6.92
N LEU A 414 -0.87 29.30 -6.04
CA LEU A 414 -2.30 29.01 -6.04
C LEU A 414 -3.05 30.26 -6.49
N ARG A 415 -4.15 30.08 -7.25
CA ARG A 415 -4.97 31.23 -7.67
C ARG A 415 -5.51 31.95 -6.45
N HIS A 416 -5.39 33.30 -6.44
CA HIS A 416 -5.78 34.16 -5.33
C HIS A 416 -5.19 33.79 -3.98
N GLY A 417 -4.06 33.14 -3.98
CA GLY A 417 -3.53 32.56 -2.78
C GLY A 417 -2.01 32.55 -2.68
N PRO A 418 -1.54 31.69 -1.82
CA PRO A 418 -0.14 31.57 -1.44
C PRO A 418 0.79 31.25 -2.61
N GLN A 419 2.08 31.62 -2.46
CA GLN A 419 3.17 31.13 -3.30
C GLN A 419 3.87 29.96 -2.58
N LEU A 420 4.17 28.91 -3.33
CA LEU A 420 4.79 27.66 -2.84
C LEU A 420 6.24 27.60 -3.32
N HIS A 421 7.15 27.32 -2.41
CA HIS A 421 8.56 27.20 -2.69
C HIS A 421 9.05 25.80 -2.33
N TRP A 422 9.72 25.15 -3.29
CA TRP A 422 10.14 23.77 -3.23
C TRP A 422 11.66 23.66 -3.18
N ASN A 423 12.17 22.82 -2.27
CA ASN A 423 13.57 22.51 -2.22
C ASN A 423 14.01 21.58 -3.38
N SER A 424 15.28 21.26 -3.45
CA SER A 424 15.87 20.38 -4.47
C SER A 424 15.30 18.95 -4.46
N ARG A 425 14.68 18.50 -3.38
CA ARG A 425 14.13 17.15 -3.20
C ARG A 425 12.64 17.07 -3.48
N ASP A 426 12.06 18.11 -4.07
CA ASP A 426 10.64 18.26 -4.31
C ASP A 426 9.79 18.25 -3.01
N GLU A 427 10.39 18.63 -1.88
CA GLU A 427 9.71 18.87 -0.62
C GLU A 427 9.30 20.34 -0.52
N LEU A 428 8.08 20.61 -0.09
CA LEU A 428 7.58 21.98 0.10
C LEU A 428 8.31 22.66 1.26
N GLU A 429 9.19 23.62 0.95
CA GLU A 429 10.07 24.25 1.93
C GLU A 429 9.37 25.39 2.69
N HIS A 430 8.67 26.27 1.97
CA HIS A 430 7.84 27.28 2.59
C HIS A 430 6.70 27.77 1.68
N ILE A 431 5.72 28.42 2.31
CA ILE A 431 4.59 29.06 1.67
C ILE A 431 4.54 30.52 2.09
N ASP A 432 4.49 31.45 1.12
CA ASP A 432 4.08 32.82 1.37
C ASP A 432 2.56 32.90 1.46
N LEU A 433 2.03 32.95 2.68
CA LEU A 433 0.57 32.98 2.93
C LEU A 433 -0.04 34.34 2.57
N VAL A 434 0.69 35.43 2.90
CA VAL A 434 0.31 36.80 2.59
C VAL A 434 1.53 37.55 2.11
N ILE A 435 1.49 38.02 0.87
CA ILE A 435 2.57 38.80 0.26
C ILE A 435 2.30 40.29 0.48
N ARG A 436 3.25 41.00 1.10
CA ARG A 436 3.16 42.40 1.38
C ARG A 436 4.22 43.19 0.56
N LYS A 437 3.86 44.40 0.13
CA LYS A 437 4.80 45.23 -0.64
C LYS A 437 5.89 45.90 0.22
N ASP A 438 5.52 46.27 1.45
CA ASP A 438 6.34 47.16 2.30
C ASP A 438 6.63 46.58 3.69
N SER A 439 6.38 45.33 3.93
CA SER A 439 6.61 44.61 5.18
C SER A 439 6.86 43.14 5.00
N VAL A 440 7.22 42.46 6.07
CA VAL A 440 7.49 41.02 6.08
C VAL A 440 6.21 40.23 5.69
N ASN A 441 6.36 39.21 4.84
CA ASN A 441 5.29 38.32 4.46
C ASN A 441 4.85 37.46 5.66
N ASP A 442 3.60 37.03 5.66
CA ASP A 442 3.21 35.93 6.52
C ASP A 442 3.61 34.60 5.82
N THR A 443 4.30 33.73 6.52
CA THR A 443 4.88 32.52 5.95
C THR A 443 4.57 31.30 6.80
N GLU A 444 4.61 30.13 6.16
CA GLU A 444 4.68 28.84 6.84
C GLU A 444 5.86 28.05 6.28
N ASN A 445 6.79 27.67 7.16
CA ASN A 445 8.06 27.05 6.83
C ASN A 445 8.08 25.61 7.31
N TYR A 446 8.72 24.72 6.56
CA TYR A 446 8.77 23.29 6.85
C TYR A 446 10.21 22.77 6.79
N GLN A 447 10.54 21.85 7.69
CA GLN A 447 11.80 21.11 7.64
C GLN A 447 11.49 19.61 7.58
N TYR A 448 12.31 18.91 6.82
CA TYR A 448 12.16 17.48 6.59
C TYR A 448 13.43 16.74 6.97
N SER A 449 13.22 15.50 7.43
CA SER A 449 14.27 14.52 7.61
C SER A 449 13.88 13.26 6.89
N GLN A 450 14.69 12.81 5.92
CA GLN A 450 14.39 11.63 5.09
C GLN A 450 13.00 11.67 4.39
N GLY A 451 12.55 12.84 3.98
CA GLY A 451 11.25 13.03 3.34
C GLY A 451 10.06 13.07 4.30
N VAL A 452 10.31 13.09 5.61
CA VAL A 452 9.26 13.23 6.64
C VAL A 452 9.35 14.60 7.28
N ARG A 453 8.24 15.32 7.37
CA ARG A 453 8.18 16.65 8.02
C ARG A 453 8.44 16.48 9.52
N VAL A 454 9.49 17.15 10.03
CA VAL A 454 9.88 17.11 11.44
C VAL A 454 9.64 18.45 12.16
N LEU A 455 9.52 19.54 11.40
CA LEU A 455 9.23 20.86 11.94
C LEU A 455 8.33 21.64 10.99
N LYS A 456 7.37 22.38 11.57
CA LYS A 456 6.54 23.39 10.89
C LYS A 456 6.56 24.67 11.72
N ARG A 457 6.79 25.82 11.06
CA ARG A 457 6.81 27.11 11.71
C ARG A 457 6.05 28.13 10.87
N ARG A 458 4.96 28.62 11.42
CA ARG A 458 4.20 29.74 10.86
C ARG A 458 4.68 31.04 11.47
N GLU A 459 4.89 32.07 10.65
CA GLU A 459 5.22 33.41 11.05
C GLU A 459 4.22 34.40 10.50
N THR A 460 3.72 35.32 11.33
CA THR A 460 2.75 36.33 10.92
C THR A 460 3.15 37.69 11.45
N PHE A 461 2.98 38.73 10.65
CA PHE A 461 3.24 40.09 11.04
C PHE A 461 1.90 40.82 11.30
N ALA A 462 1.65 41.14 12.55
CA ALA A 462 0.43 41.84 12.98
C ALA A 462 0.73 42.89 14.05
N LYS A 463 0.06 44.06 13.99
CA LYS A 463 0.20 45.16 14.97
C LYS A 463 1.65 45.62 15.20
N GLY A 464 2.49 45.52 14.18
CA GLY A 464 3.91 45.94 14.26
C GLY A 464 4.84 44.95 14.95
N ALA A 465 4.41 43.73 15.20
CA ALA A 465 5.20 42.67 15.80
C ALA A 465 5.14 41.38 14.97
N ASN A 466 6.20 40.59 15.02
CA ASN A 466 6.21 39.23 14.47
C ASN A 466 5.66 38.25 15.52
N HIS A 467 4.72 37.41 15.10
CA HIS A 467 4.17 36.32 15.88
C HIS A 467 4.55 35.00 15.26
N PHE A 468 4.81 33.97 16.05
CA PHE A 468 5.07 32.63 15.53
C PHE A 468 4.22 31.54 16.20
N GLN A 469 4.01 30.48 15.45
CA GLN A 469 3.50 29.20 15.91
C GLN A 469 4.40 28.11 15.35
N GLN A 470 4.94 27.26 16.19
CA GLN A 470 5.87 26.20 15.80
C GLN A 470 5.33 24.83 16.24
N VAL A 471 5.59 23.82 15.43
CA VAL A 471 5.28 22.42 15.72
C VAL A 471 6.51 21.58 15.46
N ARG A 472 6.99 20.85 16.46
CA ARG A 472 7.97 19.79 16.30
C ARG A 472 7.25 18.46 16.29
N TYR A 473 7.51 17.63 15.29
CA TYR A 473 6.96 16.30 15.14
C TYR A 473 7.97 15.27 15.61
N LEU A 474 7.63 14.55 16.67
CA LEU A 474 8.44 13.54 17.33
C LEU A 474 7.68 12.21 17.39
N PRO A 475 8.34 11.06 17.59
CA PRO A 475 7.65 9.78 17.70
C PRO A 475 6.55 9.79 18.79
N GLY A 476 5.29 9.86 18.36
CA GLY A 476 4.11 9.87 19.21
C GLY A 476 3.82 11.17 19.94
N LEU A 477 4.54 12.22 19.67
CA LEU A 477 4.43 13.51 20.34
C LEU A 477 4.56 14.65 19.33
N GLU A 478 3.62 15.60 19.35
CA GLU A 478 3.80 16.91 18.74
C GLU A 478 4.00 17.95 19.83
N ILE A 479 5.05 18.75 19.73
CA ILE A 479 5.27 19.91 20.61
C ILE A 479 4.89 21.15 19.85
N ARG A 480 3.83 21.84 20.29
CA ARG A 480 3.32 23.06 19.68
C ARG A 480 3.58 24.24 20.61
N SER A 481 4.35 25.20 20.12
CA SER A 481 4.69 26.42 20.89
C SER A 481 4.28 27.69 20.14
N LYS A 482 3.96 28.73 20.91
CA LYS A 482 3.60 30.07 20.41
C LYS A 482 4.44 31.15 21.09
N ASP A 483 4.54 32.30 20.44
CA ASP A 483 5.24 33.49 20.99
C ASP A 483 4.64 34.05 22.28
N ASN A 484 3.36 33.73 22.59
CA ASN A 484 2.72 34.10 23.86
C ASN A 484 3.12 33.19 25.04
N GLY A 485 4.03 32.24 24.84
CA GLY A 485 4.50 31.31 25.85
C GLY A 485 3.61 30.07 26.04
N GLU A 486 2.61 29.86 25.20
CA GLU A 486 1.82 28.62 25.19
C GLU A 486 2.67 27.47 24.66
N GLU A 487 2.76 26.39 25.44
CA GLU A 487 3.36 25.15 25.01
C GLU A 487 2.38 23.99 25.22
N LEU A 488 1.98 23.37 24.12
CA LEU A 488 1.02 22.27 24.05
C LEU A 488 1.71 21.03 23.52
N HIS A 489 1.69 19.95 24.29
CA HIS A 489 2.07 18.62 23.89
C HIS A 489 0.85 17.85 23.40
N ILE A 490 0.86 17.36 22.17
CA ILE A 490 -0.18 16.48 21.64
C ILE A 490 0.37 15.07 21.62
N ILE A 491 -0.17 14.24 22.48
CA ILE A 491 0.22 12.85 22.63
C ILE A 491 -0.80 12.01 21.88
N SER A 492 -0.36 11.36 20.83
CA SER A 492 -1.23 10.52 20.00
C SER A 492 -1.37 9.11 20.58
N VAL A 493 -2.59 8.61 20.77
CA VAL A 493 -2.85 7.32 21.43
C VAL A 493 -4.05 6.60 20.79
N GLY A 494 -3.80 5.73 19.80
CA GLY A 494 -4.89 5.04 19.11
C GLY A 494 -5.84 6.04 18.44
N ASN A 495 -7.15 5.90 18.65
CA ASN A 495 -8.17 6.81 18.12
C ASN A 495 -8.41 8.02 19.07
N ALA A 496 -7.42 8.38 19.87
CA ALA A 496 -7.51 9.52 20.77
C ALA A 496 -6.24 10.38 20.73
N ARG A 497 -6.36 11.62 21.09
CA ARG A 497 -5.28 12.56 21.30
C ARG A 497 -5.37 13.13 22.71
N CYS A 498 -4.25 13.12 23.42
CA CYS A 498 -4.16 13.84 24.70
C CYS A 498 -3.50 15.20 24.43
N LEU A 499 -4.24 16.27 24.69
CA LEU A 499 -3.76 17.64 24.68
C LEU A 499 -3.25 17.93 26.09
N HIS A 500 -1.96 18.12 26.25
CA HIS A 500 -1.33 18.42 27.54
C HIS A 500 -0.57 19.73 27.46
N TRP A 501 -1.06 20.77 28.14
CA TRP A 501 -0.39 22.07 28.21
C TRP A 501 0.68 22.05 29.29
N VAL A 502 1.91 22.24 28.87
CA VAL A 502 3.07 22.37 29.77
C VAL A 502 3.12 23.79 30.34
N SER A 503 2.75 24.80 29.53
CA SER A 503 2.69 26.19 29.94
C SER A 503 1.48 26.93 29.33
N ASN A 504 1.01 27.93 30.02
CA ASN A 504 -0.09 28.84 29.65
C ASN A 504 -1.36 28.12 29.12
N PRO A 505 -1.97 27.20 29.88
CA PRO A 505 -3.16 26.48 29.44
C PRO A 505 -4.37 27.40 29.28
N PRO A 506 -5.22 27.24 28.26
CA PRO A 506 -6.43 28.02 28.11
C PRO A 506 -7.52 27.66 29.12
N ALA A 507 -7.49 26.43 29.67
CA ALA A 507 -8.43 25.92 30.66
C ALA A 507 -7.76 24.84 31.55
N ALA A 508 -8.10 23.57 31.38
CA ALA A 508 -7.45 22.47 32.09
C ALA A 508 -6.10 22.12 31.44
N ASN A 509 -5.13 21.69 32.24
CA ASN A 509 -3.79 21.34 31.75
C ASN A 509 -3.78 20.08 30.86
N THR A 510 -4.76 19.21 30.96
CA THR A 510 -4.83 17.94 30.20
C THR A 510 -6.26 17.70 29.76
N GLN A 511 -6.42 17.35 28.48
CA GLN A 511 -7.71 17.01 27.86
C GLN A 511 -7.52 15.80 26.95
N LEU A 512 -8.32 14.75 27.14
CA LEU A 512 -8.40 13.63 26.19
C LEU A 512 -9.50 13.90 25.17
N ARG A 513 -9.17 13.73 23.89
CA ARG A 513 -10.09 13.85 22.76
C ARG A 513 -10.12 12.55 21.99
N TYR A 514 -11.29 11.96 21.90
CA TYR A 514 -11.58 10.74 21.18
C TYR A 514 -12.17 11.08 19.82
N THR A 515 -11.70 10.43 18.77
CA THR A 515 -12.14 10.69 17.40
C THR A 515 -13.10 9.62 16.93
N LEU A 516 -14.25 10.04 16.38
CA LEU A 516 -15.07 9.20 15.52
C LEU A 516 -14.79 9.56 14.06
N GLU A 517 -14.60 8.52 13.25
CA GLU A 517 -14.15 8.64 11.86
C GLU A 517 -15.23 8.15 10.91
N ASP A 518 -15.15 8.53 9.63
CA ASP A 518 -15.87 7.91 8.52
C ASP A 518 -15.13 6.67 7.95
N GLN A 519 -15.59 6.13 6.81
CA GLN A 519 -14.95 4.99 6.15
C GLN A 519 -13.57 5.31 5.55
N LEU A 520 -13.22 6.59 5.39
CA LEU A 520 -11.93 7.05 4.87
C LEU A 520 -10.94 7.40 5.99
N GLY A 521 -11.35 7.28 7.27
CA GLY A 521 -10.57 7.75 8.42
C GLY A 521 -10.61 9.27 8.62
N SER A 522 -11.56 9.96 7.98
CA SER A 522 -11.76 11.39 8.23
C SER A 522 -12.29 11.59 9.64
N CYS A 523 -11.71 12.54 10.38
CA CYS A 523 -12.18 12.92 11.68
C CYS A 523 -13.52 13.67 11.52
N VAL A 524 -14.64 12.98 11.68
CA VAL A 524 -15.98 13.61 11.58
C VAL A 524 -16.44 14.20 12.91
N MET A 525 -16.04 13.62 14.03
CA MET A 525 -16.44 14.06 15.34
C MET A 525 -15.31 13.89 16.35
N GLU A 526 -15.12 14.87 17.24
CA GLU A 526 -14.27 14.75 18.41
C GLU A 526 -15.12 14.79 19.69
N LEU A 527 -14.78 13.95 20.64
CA LEU A 527 -15.46 13.78 21.91
C LEU A 527 -14.48 14.03 23.05
N ASP A 528 -14.97 14.62 24.14
CA ASP A 528 -14.23 14.72 25.39
C ASP A 528 -14.19 13.40 26.18
N GLU A 529 -13.60 13.42 27.35
CA GLU A 529 -13.51 12.29 28.28
C GLU A 529 -14.87 11.81 28.82
N ASN A 530 -15.91 12.66 28.73
CA ASN A 530 -17.28 12.34 29.11
C ASN A 530 -18.15 11.85 27.95
N ALA A 531 -17.56 11.77 26.75
CA ALA A 531 -18.22 11.50 25.48
C ALA A 531 -19.14 12.66 25.01
N THR A 532 -18.86 13.87 25.43
CA THR A 532 -19.55 15.08 24.92
C THR A 532 -18.89 15.50 23.62
N VAL A 533 -19.69 15.86 22.63
CA VAL A 533 -19.18 16.34 21.34
C VAL A 533 -18.50 17.68 21.49
N THR A 534 -17.22 17.77 21.16
CA THR A 534 -16.44 19.03 21.19
C THR A 534 -16.32 19.65 19.80
N SER A 535 -16.32 18.85 18.75
CA SER A 535 -16.34 19.33 17.38
C SER A 535 -16.97 18.30 16.44
N GLU A 536 -17.62 18.79 15.39
CA GLU A 536 -18.26 17.96 14.38
C GLU A 536 -18.13 18.62 13.00
N GLU A 537 -17.75 17.83 11.97
CA GLU A 537 -17.46 18.32 10.62
C GLU A 537 -17.79 17.27 9.58
N GLY A 538 -18.42 17.68 8.47
CA GLY A 538 -18.65 16.84 7.31
C GLY A 538 -17.91 17.35 6.09
N TYR A 539 -17.57 16.43 5.19
CA TYR A 539 -16.72 16.71 4.04
C TYR A 539 -17.46 16.44 2.72
N TYR A 540 -17.15 17.27 1.70
CA TYR A 540 -17.41 16.91 0.31
C TYR A 540 -16.55 15.71 -0.09
N PRO A 541 -16.88 14.97 -1.17
CA PRO A 541 -16.15 13.77 -1.56
C PRO A 541 -14.62 13.95 -1.65
N PHE A 542 -14.16 15.08 -2.16
CA PHE A 542 -12.74 15.40 -2.29
C PHE A 542 -12.11 16.11 -1.09
N GLY A 543 -12.79 16.17 0.06
CA GLY A 543 -12.19 16.55 1.33
C GLY A 543 -12.25 18.02 1.72
N GLU A 544 -12.91 18.90 0.94
CA GLU A 544 -13.29 20.22 1.44
C GLU A 544 -14.38 20.08 2.51
N THR A 545 -14.41 20.99 3.48
CA THR A 545 -15.47 21.03 4.51
C THR A 545 -16.79 21.42 3.86
N ALA A 546 -17.80 20.56 3.99
CA ALA A 546 -19.17 20.83 3.54
C ALA A 546 -19.99 21.56 4.61
N TRP A 547 -19.83 21.13 5.86
CA TRP A 547 -20.50 21.72 7.01
C TRP A 547 -19.71 21.51 8.30
N MET A 548 -19.96 22.34 9.31
CA MET A 548 -19.34 22.24 10.62
C MET A 548 -20.34 22.69 11.67
N ALA A 549 -20.44 21.93 12.76
CA ALA A 549 -21.34 22.31 13.85
C ALA A 549 -20.91 23.66 14.46
N PRO A 550 -21.87 24.58 14.79
CA PRO A 550 -21.56 25.96 15.17
C PRO A 550 -20.73 26.12 16.44
N LYS A 551 -20.82 25.15 17.33
CA LYS A 551 -20.07 25.13 18.61
C LYS A 551 -18.77 24.33 18.50
N SER A 552 -18.37 23.93 17.31
CA SER A 552 -17.13 23.18 17.11
C SER A 552 -15.93 23.99 17.57
N GLU A 553 -15.10 23.36 18.41
CA GLU A 553 -13.82 23.91 18.76
C GLU A 553 -12.84 23.71 17.62
N THR A 554 -12.45 24.76 16.93
CA THR A 554 -11.57 24.71 15.76
C THR A 554 -10.10 24.92 16.08
N ALA A 555 -9.79 25.56 17.24
CA ALA A 555 -8.44 25.99 17.60
C ALA A 555 -7.42 24.83 17.74
N TYR A 556 -7.89 23.66 18.16
CA TYR A 556 -7.06 22.47 18.40
C TYR A 556 -7.48 21.26 17.53
N ARG A 557 -8.26 21.51 16.47
CA ARG A 557 -8.67 20.51 15.49
C ARG A 557 -7.70 20.51 14.31
N PHE A 558 -6.67 19.69 14.39
CA PHE A 558 -5.61 19.64 13.38
C PHE A 558 -5.85 18.52 12.35
N ILE A 559 -6.33 17.36 12.79
CA ILE A 559 -6.60 16.21 11.96
C ILE A 559 -8.03 16.27 11.42
N ARG A 560 -8.19 16.11 10.10
CA ARG A 560 -9.46 16.28 9.39
C ARG A 560 -9.72 15.16 8.38
N TYR A 561 -9.97 15.51 7.13
CA TYR A 561 -10.24 14.57 6.04
C TYR A 561 -9.14 13.52 5.89
N SER A 562 -9.55 12.25 5.70
CA SER A 562 -8.66 11.10 5.52
C SER A 562 -7.60 10.95 6.64
N GLY A 563 -7.91 11.44 7.86
CA GLY A 563 -6.99 11.40 9.00
C GLY A 563 -5.74 12.23 8.83
N LYS A 564 -5.76 13.28 7.99
CA LYS A 564 -4.60 14.11 7.67
C LYS A 564 -4.65 15.48 8.35
N GLU A 565 -3.46 16.02 8.62
CA GLU A 565 -3.33 17.39 9.11
C GLU A 565 -3.59 18.38 7.97
N MET A 566 -4.48 19.35 8.21
CA MET A 566 -4.67 20.50 7.32
C MET A 566 -3.84 21.66 7.84
N ASP A 567 -2.96 22.18 6.99
CA ASP A 567 -2.16 23.38 7.28
C ASP A 567 -2.99 24.65 7.08
N VAL A 568 -2.51 25.81 7.56
CA VAL A 568 -3.24 27.09 7.43
C VAL A 568 -3.42 27.53 5.98
N SER A 569 -2.59 27.03 5.08
CA SER A 569 -2.75 27.20 3.63
C SER A 569 -3.99 26.50 3.07
N GLY A 570 -4.65 25.62 3.83
CA GLY A 570 -5.72 24.75 3.41
C GLY A 570 -5.24 23.43 2.78
N LEU A 571 -3.94 23.25 2.59
CA LEU A 571 -3.36 22.02 2.05
C LEU A 571 -3.37 20.92 3.12
N TYR A 572 -3.66 19.68 2.69
CA TYR A 572 -3.47 18.49 3.51
C TYR A 572 -2.09 17.90 3.32
N TYR A 573 -1.39 17.61 4.42
CA TYR A 573 -0.11 16.92 4.40
C TYR A 573 -0.29 15.40 4.44
N TYR A 574 0.09 14.72 3.36
CA TYR A 574 -0.03 13.25 3.25
C TYR A 574 1.30 12.50 3.47
N GLY A 575 2.38 13.19 3.71
CA GLY A 575 3.72 12.64 3.84
C GLY A 575 4.59 12.98 2.63
N ALA A 576 4.47 12.23 1.54
CA ALA A 576 5.26 12.48 0.34
C ALA A 576 4.75 13.67 -0.50
N ARG A 577 3.47 14.02 -0.39
CA ARG A 577 2.84 15.11 -1.17
C ARG A 577 1.91 15.95 -0.32
N TYR A 578 1.56 17.13 -0.87
CA TYR A 578 0.49 17.99 -0.37
C TYR A 578 -0.72 17.95 -1.31
N TYR A 579 -1.91 17.84 -0.72
CA TYR A 579 -3.17 17.74 -1.43
C TYR A 579 -3.99 19.01 -1.29
N ALA A 580 -4.49 19.53 -2.42
CA ALA A 580 -5.37 20.69 -2.47
C ALA A 580 -6.83 20.25 -2.67
N PRO A 581 -7.66 20.19 -1.62
CA PRO A 581 -9.02 19.66 -1.74
C PRO A 581 -9.93 20.52 -2.64
N TRP A 582 -9.68 21.83 -2.73
CA TRP A 582 -10.42 22.74 -3.64
C TRP A 582 -10.01 22.63 -5.12
N LEU A 583 -8.84 22.01 -5.41
CA LEU A 583 -8.40 21.64 -6.76
C LEU A 583 -8.71 20.18 -7.09
N GLN A 584 -9.11 19.39 -6.11
CA GLN A 584 -9.35 17.95 -6.18
C GLN A 584 -8.14 17.14 -6.69
N ARG A 585 -6.92 17.68 -6.45
CA ARG A 585 -5.69 17.08 -6.97
C ARG A 585 -4.47 17.39 -6.12
N TRP A 586 -3.40 16.67 -6.38
CA TRP A 586 -2.09 16.93 -5.82
C TRP A 586 -1.49 18.21 -6.37
N VAL A 587 -0.67 18.92 -5.57
CA VAL A 587 0.07 20.13 -6.00
C VAL A 587 1.48 19.82 -6.52
N SER A 588 1.88 18.57 -6.53
CA SER A 588 3.13 18.06 -7.08
C SER A 588 2.91 16.71 -7.75
N ALA A 589 3.79 16.35 -8.69
CA ALA A 589 3.77 15.06 -9.36
C ALA A 589 4.06 13.91 -8.36
N ASP A 590 3.54 12.71 -8.65
CA ASP A 590 3.76 11.55 -7.78
C ASP A 590 5.24 11.14 -7.74
N PRO A 591 5.91 11.15 -6.57
CA PRO A 591 7.29 10.69 -6.45
C PRO A 591 7.45 9.18 -6.68
N ALA A 592 6.36 8.40 -6.58
CA ALA A 592 6.32 6.98 -6.92
C ALA A 592 6.13 6.72 -8.43
N GLY A 593 5.95 7.78 -9.24
CA GLY A 593 5.72 7.69 -10.67
C GLY A 593 4.31 7.22 -11.02
N ASP A 594 4.18 6.37 -12.03
CA ASP A 594 2.89 5.93 -12.61
C ASP A 594 2.19 4.78 -11.85
N VAL A 595 2.47 4.62 -10.55
CA VAL A 595 1.88 3.55 -9.71
C VAL A 595 0.34 3.58 -9.74
N ASP A 596 -0.26 4.77 -9.71
CA ASP A 596 -1.71 4.96 -9.81
C ASP A 596 -2.22 5.30 -11.22
N GLY A 597 -1.34 5.28 -12.20
CA GLY A 597 -1.63 5.63 -13.58
C GLY A 597 -0.73 6.76 -14.10
N MET A 598 -0.87 7.09 -15.39
CA MET A 598 0.01 8.05 -16.05
C MET A 598 -0.27 9.53 -15.70
N ASN A 599 -1.39 9.83 -15.04
CA ASN A 599 -1.69 11.15 -14.51
C ASN A 599 -1.15 11.26 -13.08
N LEU A 600 0.01 11.90 -12.92
CA LEU A 600 0.72 11.96 -11.64
C LEU A 600 0.08 12.93 -10.62
N TYR A 601 -0.99 13.62 -10.98
CA TYR A 601 -1.70 14.57 -10.11
C TYR A 601 -3.09 14.09 -9.67
N ALA A 602 -3.62 13.01 -10.26
CA ALA A 602 -4.96 12.52 -9.94
C ALA A 602 -5.01 11.99 -8.50
N PHE A 603 -5.92 12.54 -7.69
CA PHE A 603 -6.13 12.05 -6.33
C PHE A 603 -6.95 10.76 -6.37
N VAL A 604 -6.38 9.68 -5.82
CA VAL A 604 -6.97 8.33 -5.68
C VAL A 604 -7.74 7.85 -6.91
N SER A 605 -7.21 8.11 -8.10
CA SER A 605 -7.79 7.81 -9.41
C SER A 605 -9.21 8.36 -9.59
N ASN A 606 -9.51 9.53 -9.03
CA ASN A 606 -10.82 10.20 -9.06
C ASN A 606 -11.97 9.41 -8.42
N ASN A 607 -11.68 8.55 -7.45
CA ASN A 607 -12.69 7.86 -6.63
C ASN A 607 -12.41 8.08 -5.13
N PRO A 608 -12.63 9.30 -4.62
CA PRO A 608 -12.28 9.69 -3.25
C PRO A 608 -13.26 9.16 -2.19
N VAL A 609 -14.32 8.46 -2.59
CA VAL A 609 -15.28 7.83 -1.67
C VAL A 609 -14.87 6.39 -1.34
N GLY A 610 -14.22 5.71 -2.30
CA GLY A 610 -13.84 4.31 -2.20
C GLY A 610 -12.37 4.03 -1.90
N TYR A 611 -11.48 5.04 -2.04
CA TYR A 611 -10.05 4.88 -1.84
C TYR A 611 -9.48 5.99 -0.97
N ILE A 612 -8.38 5.66 -0.28
CA ILE A 612 -7.53 6.61 0.43
C ILE A 612 -6.10 6.54 -0.13
N ASP A 613 -5.34 7.60 0.07
CA ASP A 613 -3.89 7.57 -0.06
C ASP A 613 -3.29 7.66 1.35
N ALA A 614 -2.54 6.65 1.75
CA ALA A 614 -2.04 6.59 3.12
C ALA A 614 -0.82 7.47 3.35
N ASP A 615 -0.06 7.77 2.30
CA ASP A 615 1.28 8.37 2.43
C ASP A 615 1.64 9.35 1.32
N GLY A 616 0.74 9.63 0.41
CA GLY A 616 0.99 10.49 -0.72
C GLY A 616 1.76 9.81 -1.85
N GLN A 617 1.74 8.46 -1.95
CA GLN A 617 2.44 7.70 -2.99
C GLN A 617 1.56 6.69 -3.72
N GLY A 618 0.30 6.53 -3.33
CA GLY A 618 -0.60 5.63 -4.04
C GLY A 618 -1.88 5.30 -3.30
N LYS A 619 -2.93 5.05 -4.07
CA LYS A 619 -4.25 4.73 -3.54
C LYS A 619 -4.31 3.31 -2.98
N VAL A 620 -5.03 3.17 -1.88
CA VAL A 620 -5.37 1.89 -1.26
C VAL A 620 -6.85 1.85 -0.91
N LEU A 621 -7.42 0.64 -0.80
CA LEU A 621 -8.75 0.47 -0.22
C LEU A 621 -8.68 0.76 1.27
N PRO A 622 -9.65 1.48 1.85
CA PRO A 622 -9.73 1.68 3.28
C PRO A 622 -9.97 0.34 3.98
N THR A 623 -8.93 -0.24 4.55
CA THR A 623 -9.02 -1.38 5.46
C THR A 623 -8.62 -0.90 6.84
N LYS A 624 -9.13 -1.53 7.89
CA LYS A 624 -8.73 -1.12 9.23
C LYS A 624 -7.24 -1.31 9.50
N ALA A 625 -6.62 -2.32 8.89
CA ALA A 625 -5.17 -2.49 8.93
C ALA A 625 -4.44 -1.26 8.34
N ASP A 626 -5.05 -0.58 7.37
CA ASP A 626 -4.51 0.66 6.81
C ASP A 626 -4.67 1.84 7.78
N TYR A 627 -5.74 1.89 8.59
CA TYR A 627 -5.89 2.89 9.64
C TYR A 627 -4.95 2.67 10.81
N ASP A 628 -4.89 1.46 11.35
CA ASP A 628 -3.96 1.10 12.41
C ASP A 628 -2.51 1.25 11.93
N SER A 629 -2.24 0.96 10.65
CA SER A 629 -0.93 1.15 10.04
C SER A 629 -0.64 2.58 9.61
N ALA A 630 -1.64 3.42 9.31
CA ALA A 630 -1.42 4.85 9.11
C ALA A 630 -0.95 5.51 10.41
N TRP A 631 -1.48 5.07 11.54
CA TRP A 631 -1.03 5.46 12.87
C TRP A 631 0.36 4.91 13.22
N SER A 632 0.56 3.60 13.06
CA SER A 632 1.87 2.99 13.23
C SER A 632 2.83 3.39 12.12
N ARG A 633 2.35 3.78 10.92
CA ARG A 633 3.17 4.27 9.79
C ARG A 633 3.66 5.69 10.01
N HIS A 634 2.88 6.57 10.63
CA HIS A 634 3.41 7.87 11.02
C HIS A 634 4.60 7.68 11.96
N PHE A 635 4.55 6.71 12.88
CA PHE A 635 5.59 6.41 13.85
C PHE A 635 6.65 5.42 13.36
N SER A 636 6.27 4.37 12.65
CA SER A 636 7.23 3.41 12.09
C SER A 636 7.92 3.92 10.82
N ARG A 637 7.38 4.96 10.13
CA ARG A 637 8.10 5.63 9.05
C ARG A 637 9.26 6.45 9.56
N GLU A 638 9.10 7.18 10.64
CA GLU A 638 10.24 7.82 11.27
C GLU A 638 11.31 6.77 11.59
N ASN A 639 10.95 5.65 12.21
CA ASN A 639 11.88 4.60 12.57
C ASN A 639 12.36 3.73 11.39
N ALA A 640 11.48 3.40 10.43
CA ALA A 640 11.81 2.51 9.33
C ALA A 640 12.48 3.21 8.14
N SER A 641 12.21 4.49 7.90
CA SER A 641 12.92 5.26 6.88
C SER A 641 14.38 5.45 7.25
N TYR A 642 14.66 5.65 8.52
CA TYR A 642 16.01 5.85 9.04
C TYR A 642 16.86 4.57 8.99
N ALA A 643 16.30 3.43 9.38
CA ALA A 643 17.00 2.15 9.36
C ALA A 643 17.21 1.58 7.94
N LYS A 644 16.33 1.88 6.99
CA LYS A 644 16.31 1.20 5.68
C LYS A 644 17.03 1.94 4.55
N ARG A 645 17.07 3.26 4.55
CA ARG A 645 17.80 4.00 3.50
C ARG A 645 19.31 3.99 3.67
N GLY A 646 19.82 3.71 4.87
CA GLY A 646 21.25 3.60 5.15
C GLY A 646 21.83 2.21 4.90
N GLN A 647 21.04 1.14 4.80
CA GLN A 647 21.56 -0.19 4.49
C GLN A 647 21.75 -0.32 2.98
N GLY A 648 22.97 -0.64 2.56
CA GLY A 648 23.41 -0.61 1.18
C GLY A 648 22.51 -1.46 0.26
N MET A 649 21.99 -0.84 -0.81
CA MET A 649 21.13 -1.47 -1.80
C MET A 649 21.73 -2.75 -2.42
N ALA A 650 23.07 -2.90 -2.42
CA ALA A 650 23.77 -4.08 -2.94
C ALA A 650 23.59 -5.29 -2.01
N SER A 651 23.73 -5.12 -0.69
CA SER A 651 23.51 -6.20 0.29
C SER A 651 22.05 -6.65 0.28
N ASP A 652 21.10 -5.71 0.16
CA ASP A 652 19.67 -6.05 0.12
C ASP A 652 19.28 -6.72 -1.20
N ARG A 653 19.87 -6.31 -2.33
CA ARG A 653 19.68 -7.00 -3.62
C ARG A 653 20.24 -8.43 -3.57
N LEU A 654 21.42 -8.62 -3.00
CA LEU A 654 22.02 -9.93 -2.86
C LEU A 654 21.24 -10.82 -1.88
N ARG A 655 20.75 -10.26 -0.77
CA ARG A 655 19.84 -10.95 0.16
C ARG A 655 18.50 -11.29 -0.49
N ASN A 656 17.94 -10.39 -1.28
CA ASN A 656 16.71 -10.63 -2.05
C ASN A 656 16.95 -11.70 -3.13
N ALA A 657 18.09 -11.67 -3.82
CA ALA A 657 18.46 -12.70 -4.77
C ALA A 657 18.62 -14.08 -4.10
N LEU A 658 19.26 -14.12 -2.92
CA LEU A 658 19.35 -15.36 -2.12
C LEU A 658 17.98 -15.83 -1.65
N ALA A 659 17.11 -14.93 -1.15
CA ALA A 659 15.75 -15.29 -0.73
C ALA A 659 14.94 -15.89 -1.89
N ASN A 660 15.04 -15.31 -3.08
CA ASN A 660 14.40 -15.81 -4.27
C ASN A 660 14.99 -17.16 -4.73
N GLN A 661 16.30 -17.32 -4.62
CA GLN A 661 16.97 -18.59 -4.97
C GLN A 661 16.61 -19.70 -3.97
N ILE A 662 16.53 -19.41 -2.68
CA ILE A 662 16.03 -20.33 -1.65
C ILE A 662 14.58 -20.72 -1.98
N LEU A 663 13.70 -19.76 -2.29
CA LEU A 663 12.30 -19.99 -2.64
C LEU A 663 12.20 -20.90 -3.88
N LYS A 664 12.99 -20.62 -4.91
CA LYS A 664 13.05 -21.42 -6.12
C LYS A 664 13.49 -22.86 -5.80
N HIS A 665 14.56 -23.03 -5.02
CA HIS A 665 15.08 -24.34 -4.65
C HIS A 665 14.07 -25.16 -3.83
N VAL A 666 13.46 -24.58 -2.82
CA VAL A 666 12.45 -25.26 -1.98
C VAL A 666 11.19 -25.60 -2.77
N ASN A 667 10.76 -24.74 -3.72
CA ASN A 667 9.63 -25.07 -4.60
C ASN A 667 9.95 -26.28 -5.49
N ILE A 668 11.17 -26.35 -6.04
CA ILE A 668 11.62 -27.51 -6.80
C ILE A 668 11.59 -28.78 -5.95
N LEU A 669 12.14 -28.72 -4.74
CA LEU A 669 12.14 -29.85 -3.80
C LEU A 669 10.70 -30.30 -3.47
N ALA A 670 9.82 -29.36 -3.16
CA ALA A 670 8.45 -29.65 -2.79
C ALA A 670 7.65 -30.29 -3.94
N ILE A 671 7.76 -29.76 -5.15
CA ILE A 671 7.13 -30.31 -6.35
C ILE A 671 7.69 -31.71 -6.66
N THR A 672 9.00 -31.86 -6.57
CA THR A 672 9.67 -33.15 -6.81
C THR A 672 9.23 -34.22 -5.82
N ARG A 673 9.15 -33.89 -4.53
CA ARG A 673 8.66 -34.80 -3.49
C ARG A 673 7.21 -35.24 -3.75
N LEU A 674 6.33 -34.32 -4.12
CA LEU A 674 4.94 -34.62 -4.46
C LEU A 674 4.86 -35.60 -5.62
N ARG A 675 5.65 -35.37 -6.68
CA ARG A 675 5.66 -36.21 -7.87
C ARG A 675 6.24 -37.60 -7.60
N SER A 676 7.38 -37.65 -6.91
CA SER A 676 8.00 -38.92 -6.52
C SER A 676 7.01 -39.77 -5.71
N ASN A 677 6.33 -39.18 -4.73
CA ASN A 677 5.30 -39.87 -3.94
C ASN A 677 4.15 -40.38 -4.82
N ASN A 678 3.67 -39.57 -5.78
CA ASN A 678 2.59 -39.96 -6.67
C ASN A 678 3.00 -41.11 -7.58
N VAL A 679 4.19 -41.08 -8.15
CA VAL A 679 4.73 -42.16 -8.98
C VAL A 679 4.90 -43.44 -8.18
N GLN A 680 5.52 -43.35 -6.98
CA GLN A 680 5.65 -44.51 -6.07
C GLN A 680 4.30 -45.13 -5.73
N GLN A 681 3.32 -44.26 -5.42
CA GLN A 681 1.98 -44.73 -5.07
C GLN A 681 1.24 -45.39 -6.26
N GLN A 682 1.41 -44.86 -7.46
CA GLN A 682 0.84 -45.52 -8.67
C GLN A 682 1.49 -46.87 -8.93
N ILE A 683 2.81 -47.00 -8.79
CA ILE A 683 3.50 -48.30 -8.91
C ILE A 683 3.01 -49.27 -7.83
N ARG A 684 2.82 -48.82 -6.58
CA ARG A 684 2.28 -49.65 -5.48
C ARG A 684 0.80 -50.04 -5.71
N ASN A 685 -0.02 -49.14 -6.22
CA ASN A 685 -1.44 -49.35 -6.45
C ASN A 685 -1.70 -50.36 -7.57
N GLN A 686 -0.83 -50.51 -8.57
CA GLN A 686 -0.93 -51.53 -9.60
C GLN A 686 -0.65 -52.93 -9.05
N ASN A 687 -0.04 -52.99 -7.87
CA ASN A 687 0.24 -54.30 -7.21
C ASN A 687 -0.82 -54.71 -6.16
N SER A 688 -1.89 -53.90 -5.93
CA SER A 688 -2.90 -54.17 -4.89
C SER A 688 -4.27 -54.48 -5.50
N THR A 689 -4.90 -55.57 -5.03
CA THR A 689 -6.19 -56.11 -5.51
C THR A 689 -7.44 -55.42 -4.90
N SER A 690 -7.33 -54.41 -4.08
CA SER A 690 -8.46 -53.81 -3.35
C SER A 690 -8.68 -52.34 -3.68
N GLN A 691 -9.83 -51.99 -4.25
CA GLN A 691 -10.23 -50.61 -4.58
C GLN A 691 -10.42 -49.72 -3.32
N PHE A 692 -10.74 -50.29 -2.17
CA PHE A 692 -10.96 -49.56 -0.93
C PHE A 692 -9.62 -49.07 -0.34
N ALA A 693 -8.58 -49.91 -0.36
CA ALA A 693 -7.25 -49.53 0.05
C ALA A 693 -6.67 -48.43 -0.84
N LYS A 694 -7.01 -48.41 -2.13
CA LYS A 694 -6.60 -47.35 -3.09
C LYS A 694 -7.18 -45.98 -2.73
N ALA A 695 -8.44 -45.88 -2.31
CA ALA A 695 -9.07 -44.59 -1.96
C ALA A 695 -8.52 -43.99 -0.65
N THR A 696 -8.26 -44.85 0.36
CA THR A 696 -7.71 -44.43 1.65
C THR A 696 -6.25 -43.96 1.54
N ALA A 697 -5.42 -44.72 0.81
CA ALA A 697 -4.04 -44.38 0.57
C ALA A 697 -3.90 -43.04 -0.22
N ARG A 698 -4.75 -42.76 -1.19
CA ARG A 698 -4.81 -41.50 -1.91
C ARG A 698 -5.13 -40.33 -0.99
N ARG A 699 -6.13 -40.45 -0.10
CA ARG A 699 -6.51 -39.38 0.84
C ARG A 699 -5.38 -39.04 1.81
N THR A 700 -4.71 -40.06 2.37
CA THR A 700 -3.63 -39.85 3.33
C THR A 700 -2.39 -39.19 2.65
N ALA A 701 -2.03 -39.60 1.45
CA ALA A 701 -0.89 -39.06 0.73
C ALA A 701 -1.11 -37.58 0.37
N VAL A 702 -2.28 -37.20 -0.13
CA VAL A 702 -2.61 -35.80 -0.44
C VAL A 702 -2.63 -34.94 0.81
N HIS A 703 -3.19 -35.42 1.92
CA HIS A 703 -3.28 -34.65 3.16
C HIS A 703 -1.90 -34.38 3.75
N VAL A 704 -1.03 -35.39 3.86
CA VAL A 704 0.33 -35.23 4.37
C VAL A 704 1.17 -34.33 3.48
N THR A 705 1.03 -34.47 2.15
CA THR A 705 1.77 -33.65 1.20
C THR A 705 1.33 -32.18 1.24
N ASN A 706 0.03 -31.92 1.32
CA ASN A 706 -0.51 -30.55 1.44
C ASN A 706 -0.08 -29.87 2.74
N GLN A 707 -0.07 -30.58 3.88
CA GLN A 707 0.41 -30.04 5.15
C GLN A 707 1.90 -29.69 5.10
N THR A 708 2.73 -30.59 4.56
CA THR A 708 4.18 -30.36 4.49
C THR A 708 4.54 -29.21 3.56
N LEU A 709 3.86 -29.10 2.41
CA LEU A 709 4.07 -28.04 1.45
C LEU A 709 3.54 -26.68 1.95
N SER A 710 2.38 -26.68 2.60
CA SER A 710 1.80 -25.46 3.18
C SER A 710 2.66 -24.90 4.31
N TYR A 711 3.27 -25.76 5.13
CA TYR A 711 4.14 -25.36 6.21
C TYR A 711 5.49 -24.81 5.70
N GLY A 712 6.13 -25.51 4.76
CA GLY A 712 7.37 -25.06 4.13
C GLY A 712 7.18 -23.73 3.35
N ALA A 713 6.10 -23.63 2.58
CA ALA A 713 5.76 -22.40 1.86
C ALA A 713 5.43 -21.24 2.81
N GLY A 714 4.74 -21.50 3.93
CA GLY A 714 4.42 -20.48 4.94
C GLY A 714 5.65 -19.83 5.57
N ILE A 715 6.66 -20.61 5.86
CA ILE A 715 7.95 -20.13 6.41
C ILE A 715 8.66 -19.28 5.36
N LEU A 716 8.80 -19.76 4.13
CA LEU A 716 9.55 -19.08 3.07
C LEU A 716 8.91 -17.78 2.61
N VAL A 717 7.60 -17.72 2.64
CA VAL A 717 6.86 -16.52 2.26
C VAL A 717 6.97 -15.43 3.35
N GLY A 718 6.95 -15.82 4.61
CA GLY A 718 7.28 -14.88 5.70
C GLY A 718 8.66 -14.23 5.49
N LEU A 719 9.62 -15.01 4.93
CA LEU A 719 10.99 -14.57 4.67
C LEU A 719 11.13 -13.67 3.44
N GLY A 720 10.52 -14.07 2.31
CA GLY A 720 10.49 -13.25 1.10
C GLY A 720 9.83 -11.89 1.36
N ALA A 721 8.79 -11.87 2.18
CA ALA A 721 8.09 -10.65 2.57
C ALA A 721 8.91 -9.75 3.51
N GLN A 722 9.70 -10.32 4.42
CA GLN A 722 10.64 -9.54 5.24
C GLN A 722 11.80 -8.97 4.41
N ALA A 723 12.31 -9.72 3.45
CA ALA A 723 13.36 -9.27 2.54
C ALA A 723 12.86 -8.18 1.55
N LEU A 724 11.64 -8.31 1.04
CA LEU A 724 10.99 -7.31 0.17
C LEU A 724 10.54 -6.08 0.95
N GLY A 725 10.11 -6.24 2.19
CA GLY A 725 9.79 -5.13 3.10
C GLY A 725 11.00 -4.26 3.43
N ALA A 726 12.22 -4.77 3.24
CA ALA A 726 13.45 -3.99 3.37
C ALA A 726 13.73 -3.06 2.18
N ALA A 727 13.12 -3.30 1.01
CA ALA A 727 13.36 -2.52 -0.20
C ALA A 727 12.39 -1.34 -0.41
N ALA A 728 11.26 -1.29 0.33
CA ALA A 728 10.25 -0.23 0.19
C ALA A 728 9.95 0.42 1.55
N PRO A 729 10.38 1.68 1.79
CA PRO A 729 10.08 2.37 3.04
C PRO A 729 8.56 2.56 3.20
N GLY A 730 8.00 2.06 4.29
CA GLY A 730 6.58 2.22 4.62
C GLY A 730 5.65 1.08 4.21
N ALA A 731 6.02 0.23 3.24
CA ALA A 731 5.20 -0.91 2.81
C ALA A 731 5.54 -2.22 3.55
N GLY A 732 6.57 -2.21 4.41
CA GLY A 732 7.19 -3.44 4.92
C GLY A 732 6.28 -4.38 5.70
N ASN A 733 5.37 -3.87 6.51
CA ASN A 733 4.52 -4.73 7.34
C ASN A 733 3.22 -5.17 6.65
N VAL A 734 2.63 -4.30 5.83
CA VAL A 734 1.37 -4.63 5.12
C VAL A 734 1.66 -5.46 3.87
N VAL A 735 2.68 -5.09 3.10
CA VAL A 735 3.13 -5.88 1.95
C VAL A 735 3.70 -7.23 2.39
N GLY A 736 4.43 -7.26 3.53
CA GLY A 736 4.97 -8.48 4.09
C GLY A 736 3.90 -9.49 4.48
N ILE A 737 2.89 -9.07 5.21
CA ILE A 737 1.77 -9.94 5.63
C ILE A 737 0.88 -10.28 4.43
N GLY A 738 0.55 -9.30 3.58
CA GLY A 738 -0.28 -9.51 2.41
C GLY A 738 0.37 -10.44 1.38
N MET A 739 1.65 -10.26 1.07
CA MET A 739 2.38 -11.18 0.18
C MET A 739 2.64 -12.54 0.83
N GLY A 740 2.89 -12.57 2.16
CA GLY A 740 3.04 -13.81 2.90
C GLY A 740 1.81 -14.68 2.81
N VAL A 741 0.63 -14.12 3.05
CA VAL A 741 -0.65 -14.80 2.95
C VAL A 741 -0.99 -15.11 1.48
N ALA A 742 -0.77 -14.17 0.56
CA ALA A 742 -1.06 -14.38 -0.86
C ALA A 742 -0.23 -15.51 -1.47
N THR A 743 1.05 -15.64 -1.14
CA THR A 743 1.91 -16.69 -1.70
C THR A 743 1.68 -18.03 -1.01
N LYS A 744 1.45 -18.06 0.32
CA LYS A 744 1.01 -19.27 1.02
C LYS A 744 -0.29 -19.80 0.43
N THR A 745 -1.24 -18.92 0.18
CA THR A 745 -2.51 -19.21 -0.43
C THR A 745 -2.34 -19.66 -1.89
N ALA A 746 -1.49 -18.99 -2.68
CA ALA A 746 -1.22 -19.36 -4.06
C ALA A 746 -0.54 -20.73 -4.19
N VAL A 747 0.40 -21.06 -3.31
CA VAL A 747 1.05 -22.36 -3.29
C VAL A 747 0.08 -23.45 -2.82
N SER A 748 -0.73 -23.21 -1.80
CA SER A 748 -1.77 -24.14 -1.36
C SER A 748 -2.77 -24.40 -2.48
N PHE A 749 -3.19 -23.38 -3.21
CA PHE A 749 -4.12 -23.51 -4.34
C PHE A 749 -3.51 -24.16 -5.58
N ALA A 750 -2.23 -23.92 -5.84
CA ALA A 750 -1.54 -24.65 -6.92
C ALA A 750 -1.50 -26.16 -6.62
N ILE A 751 -1.28 -26.51 -5.36
CA ILE A 751 -1.30 -27.90 -4.90
C ILE A 751 -2.72 -28.49 -5.00
N ASP A 752 -3.74 -27.78 -4.54
CA ASP A 752 -5.14 -28.20 -4.65
C ASP A 752 -5.56 -28.33 -6.11
N TYR A 753 -5.13 -27.41 -6.98
CA TYR A 753 -5.39 -27.47 -8.41
C TYR A 753 -4.73 -28.70 -9.06
N ILE A 754 -3.46 -28.97 -8.75
CA ILE A 754 -2.74 -30.16 -9.23
C ILE A 754 -3.39 -31.42 -8.68
N ALA A 755 -3.79 -31.45 -7.41
CA ALA A 755 -4.49 -32.54 -6.78
C ALA A 755 -5.87 -32.79 -7.43
N GLU A 756 -6.62 -31.74 -7.73
CA GLU A 756 -7.93 -31.80 -8.40
C GLU A 756 -7.81 -32.29 -9.85
N GLN A 757 -6.82 -31.80 -10.60
CA GLN A 757 -6.57 -32.21 -11.99
C GLN A 757 -5.98 -33.64 -12.09
N SER A 758 -5.22 -34.10 -11.08
CA SER A 758 -4.70 -35.44 -10.99
C SER A 758 -5.70 -36.49 -10.44
N GLY A 759 -6.94 -36.08 -10.09
CA GLY A 759 -7.95 -36.93 -9.46
C GLY A 759 -7.62 -37.29 -8.02
N LEU A 760 -6.73 -36.53 -7.34
CA LEU A 760 -6.28 -36.76 -5.98
C LEU A 760 -6.95 -35.83 -4.95
N SER A 761 -8.06 -35.14 -5.33
CA SER A 761 -8.78 -34.22 -4.44
C SER A 761 -9.41 -34.93 -3.23
N THR A 762 -9.27 -34.30 -2.06
CA THR A 762 -9.84 -34.77 -0.80
C THR A 762 -11.33 -34.48 -0.65
N SER A 763 -11.93 -33.69 -1.54
CA SER A 763 -13.34 -33.27 -1.50
C SER A 763 -14.27 -34.13 -2.36
N VAL A 764 -13.91 -35.37 -2.63
CA VAL A 764 -14.72 -36.26 -3.51
C VAL A 764 -16.01 -36.68 -2.84
N LYS A 765 -17.10 -36.07 -3.25
CA LYS A 765 -18.36 -36.80 -3.38
C LYS A 765 -18.18 -37.77 -4.55
N LEU A 766 -18.18 -39.06 -4.24
CA LEU A 766 -18.17 -40.18 -5.19
C LEU A 766 -19.25 -39.96 -6.26
N LYS A 767 -18.93 -39.38 -7.42
CA LYS A 767 -19.67 -39.53 -8.66
C LYS A 767 -18.90 -40.51 -9.53
N THR A 768 -19.48 -41.67 -9.69
CA THR A 768 -19.02 -42.80 -10.51
C THR A 768 -19.26 -42.50 -11.99
N SER A 769 -18.58 -41.59 -12.62
CA SER A 769 -18.45 -41.57 -14.07
C SER A 769 -17.02 -41.28 -14.46
N PRO A 770 -16.43 -41.99 -15.44
CA PRO A 770 -15.05 -41.76 -15.89
C PRO A 770 -14.99 -40.38 -16.55
N LEU A 771 -14.14 -39.54 -16.01
CA LEU A 771 -13.80 -38.26 -16.63
C LEU A 771 -12.97 -38.54 -17.89
N ASP A 772 -13.46 -38.06 -19.01
CA ASP A 772 -12.81 -38.14 -20.31
C ASP A 772 -11.45 -37.38 -20.29
N PRO A 773 -10.32 -38.07 -20.45
CA PRO A 773 -9.00 -37.47 -20.35
C PRO A 773 -8.75 -36.39 -21.40
N ASP A 774 -9.29 -36.54 -22.61
CA ASP A 774 -9.11 -35.57 -23.71
C ASP A 774 -9.82 -34.25 -23.47
N LYS A 775 -10.90 -34.24 -22.70
CA LYS A 775 -11.59 -33.01 -22.30
C LYS A 775 -10.81 -32.25 -21.26
N LEU A 776 -10.13 -32.95 -20.37
CA LEU A 776 -9.23 -32.35 -19.36
C LEU A 776 -7.97 -31.76 -19.99
N ILE A 777 -7.46 -32.41 -21.04
CA ILE A 777 -6.27 -31.99 -21.77
C ILE A 777 -6.50 -30.71 -22.57
N ARG A 778 -7.57 -30.64 -23.35
CA ARG A 778 -7.95 -29.42 -24.10
C ARG A 778 -8.31 -28.25 -23.19
N GLN A 779 -8.86 -28.52 -22.00
CA GLN A 779 -9.06 -27.50 -20.98
C GLN A 779 -7.75 -27.07 -20.30
N ALA A 780 -6.74 -27.91 -20.20
CA ALA A 780 -5.43 -27.58 -19.63
C ALA A 780 -4.56 -26.74 -20.59
N GLU A 781 -4.58 -27.06 -21.89
CA GLU A 781 -3.92 -26.25 -22.93
C GLU A 781 -4.52 -24.83 -23.09
N TYR A 782 -5.86 -24.72 -22.99
CA TYR A 782 -6.52 -23.41 -22.94
C TYR A 782 -6.31 -22.69 -21.61
N LYS A 783 -5.95 -23.40 -20.53
CA LYS A 783 -5.77 -22.89 -19.15
C LYS A 783 -4.33 -22.71 -18.70
N SER A 784 -3.32 -23.10 -19.49
CA SER A 784 -1.92 -22.79 -19.14
C SER A 784 -1.63 -21.29 -19.20
N MET A 785 -2.30 -20.54 -20.07
CA MET A 785 -2.40 -19.08 -20.00
C MET A 785 -3.31 -18.59 -18.86
N ASN A 786 -4.15 -19.44 -18.30
CA ASN A 786 -5.12 -19.11 -17.27
C ASN A 786 -4.75 -19.58 -15.85
N LEU A 787 -3.61 -20.25 -15.64
CA LEU A 787 -3.16 -20.64 -14.30
C LEU A 787 -2.82 -19.41 -13.44
N LEU A 788 -2.20 -18.38 -14.03
CA LEU A 788 -2.03 -17.08 -13.40
C LEU A 788 -3.37 -16.42 -13.09
N ASN A 789 -4.31 -16.50 -14.02
CA ASN A 789 -5.68 -16.00 -13.84
C ASN A 789 -6.47 -16.84 -12.83
N TYR A 790 -6.23 -18.14 -12.74
CA TYR A 790 -6.86 -19.04 -11.77
C TYR A 790 -6.27 -18.87 -10.37
N LEU A 791 -4.96 -18.75 -10.26
CA LEU A 791 -4.25 -18.44 -9.01
C LEU A 791 -4.61 -17.04 -8.53
N GLY A 792 -4.64 -16.07 -9.44
CA GLY A 792 -5.13 -14.73 -9.18
C GLY A 792 -6.59 -14.73 -8.70
N HIS A 793 -7.48 -15.48 -9.36
CA HIS A 793 -8.90 -15.58 -9.00
C HIS A 793 -9.13 -16.26 -7.65
N LYS A 794 -8.34 -17.29 -7.30
CA LYS A 794 -8.42 -17.94 -5.99
C LYS A 794 -7.77 -17.14 -4.87
N VAL A 795 -6.70 -16.39 -5.15
CA VAL A 795 -6.11 -15.43 -4.20
C VAL A 795 -7.12 -14.34 -3.90
N VAL A 796 -7.75 -13.73 -4.91
CA VAL A 796 -8.86 -12.77 -4.70
C VAL A 796 -10.05 -13.42 -3.99
N LYS A 797 -10.37 -14.66 -4.32
CA LYS A 797 -11.49 -15.37 -3.68
C LYS A 797 -11.25 -15.67 -2.20
N ASN A 798 -10.00 -15.72 -1.75
CA ASN A 798 -9.66 -15.85 -0.34
C ASN A 798 -9.46 -14.51 0.38
N PHE A 799 -9.23 -13.42 -0.37
CA PHE A 799 -9.23 -12.05 0.16
C PHE A 799 -10.62 -11.40 0.10
N ASP A 800 -11.46 -11.83 -0.82
CA ASP A 800 -12.82 -11.35 -1.04
C ASP A 800 -13.74 -12.58 -1.18
N ILE A 801 -13.73 -13.39 -0.16
CA ILE A 801 -14.34 -14.71 -0.18
C ILE A 801 -15.82 -14.57 -0.11
N ARG A 802 -16.52 -14.65 -1.19
CA ARG A 802 -17.69 -15.47 -1.44
C ARG A 802 -18.46 -15.02 -2.68
N LYS A 803 -18.43 -15.89 -3.67
CA LYS A 803 -19.37 -16.01 -4.78
C LYS A 803 -19.38 -14.88 -5.82
N THR A 804 -18.72 -15.16 -6.92
CA THR A 804 -19.41 -14.98 -8.21
C THR A 804 -18.94 -16.07 -9.18
N LYS A 805 -19.86 -16.93 -9.56
CA LYS A 805 -19.78 -17.64 -10.83
C LYS A 805 -19.86 -16.58 -11.92
N GLY A 806 -18.80 -16.44 -12.67
CA GLY A 806 -18.83 -15.71 -13.93
C GLY A 806 -17.98 -14.45 -13.98
N GLN A 807 -16.97 -14.54 -14.81
CA GLN A 807 -16.40 -13.49 -15.65
C GLN A 807 -15.18 -12.70 -15.18
N VAL A 808 -14.11 -13.03 -15.80
CA VAL A 808 -13.08 -12.31 -16.58
C VAL A 808 -12.53 -10.94 -16.05
N GLY A 809 -13.23 -10.16 -15.26
CA GLY A 809 -12.81 -8.83 -14.82
C GLY A 809 -11.86 -8.80 -13.61
N THR A 810 -12.01 -9.73 -12.70
CA THR A 810 -11.29 -9.80 -11.42
C THR A 810 -9.88 -10.36 -11.54
N GLY A 811 -9.62 -11.20 -12.51
CA GLY A 811 -8.27 -11.74 -12.76
C GLY A 811 -7.24 -10.68 -13.17
N LYS A 812 -7.68 -9.62 -13.87
CA LYS A 812 -6.80 -8.52 -14.28
C LYS A 812 -6.49 -7.55 -13.15
N PHE A 813 -7.40 -7.36 -12.22
CA PHE A 813 -7.15 -6.49 -11.06
C PHE A 813 -6.08 -7.10 -10.15
N VAL A 814 -6.12 -8.41 -9.90
CA VAL A 814 -5.13 -9.07 -9.03
C VAL A 814 -3.80 -9.26 -9.73
N THR A 815 -3.76 -9.55 -11.03
CA THR A 815 -2.50 -9.54 -11.79
C THR A 815 -1.91 -8.13 -11.92
N SER A 816 -2.74 -7.09 -12.06
CA SER A 816 -2.23 -5.71 -12.11
C SER A 816 -1.80 -5.18 -10.74
N VAL A 817 -2.46 -5.56 -9.66
CA VAL A 817 -2.09 -5.16 -8.28
C VAL A 817 -0.97 -6.05 -7.75
N GLY A 818 -1.03 -7.36 -7.91
CA GLY A 818 0.02 -8.28 -7.48
C GLY A 818 1.33 -8.12 -8.27
N LEU A 819 1.27 -7.83 -9.57
CA LEU A 819 2.46 -7.63 -10.41
C LEU A 819 3.03 -6.20 -10.34
N LYS A 820 2.23 -5.19 -9.99
CA LYS A 820 2.75 -3.82 -9.80
C LYS A 820 3.57 -3.65 -8.52
N PHE A 821 3.38 -4.51 -7.52
CA PHE A 821 4.19 -4.53 -6.30
C PHE A 821 5.40 -5.48 -6.38
N ILE A 822 5.49 -6.24 -7.45
CA ILE A 822 6.63 -7.12 -7.72
C ILE A 822 7.53 -6.36 -8.70
N THR A 823 8.77 -6.07 -8.31
CA THR A 823 9.76 -5.50 -9.25
C THR A 823 9.87 -6.39 -10.48
N PRO A 824 10.23 -5.88 -11.66
CA PRO A 824 10.35 -6.68 -12.89
C PRO A 824 11.18 -7.97 -12.73
N THR A 825 12.18 -7.96 -11.86
CA THR A 825 12.99 -9.12 -11.49
C THR A 825 12.17 -10.22 -10.82
N VAL A 826 11.28 -9.88 -9.90
CA VAL A 826 10.42 -10.84 -9.20
C VAL A 826 9.31 -11.37 -10.14
N ALA A 827 8.86 -10.56 -11.10
CA ALA A 827 7.88 -11.00 -12.10
C ALA A 827 8.46 -12.02 -13.07
N SER A 828 9.73 -11.89 -13.49
CA SER A 828 10.42 -12.86 -14.35
C SER A 828 10.70 -14.18 -13.63
N GLU A 829 11.01 -14.12 -12.33
CA GLU A 829 11.26 -15.30 -11.51
C GLU A 829 9.97 -16.00 -11.05
N ALA A 830 8.90 -15.26 -10.81
CA ALA A 830 7.57 -15.82 -10.61
C ALA A 830 7.07 -16.52 -11.89
N SER A 831 7.42 -16.00 -13.08
CA SER A 831 7.12 -16.67 -14.36
C SER A 831 7.96 -17.92 -14.57
N ALA A 832 9.22 -17.94 -14.12
CA ALA A 832 10.08 -19.12 -14.14
C ALA A 832 9.61 -20.19 -13.14
N ALA A 833 9.20 -19.81 -11.94
CA ALA A 833 8.57 -20.73 -10.99
C ALA A 833 7.22 -21.28 -11.52
N LEU A 834 6.51 -20.46 -12.29
CA LEU A 834 5.27 -20.89 -12.95
C LEU A 834 5.52 -21.77 -14.18
N SER A 835 6.58 -21.52 -14.97
CA SER A 835 6.98 -22.39 -16.08
C SER A 835 7.47 -23.76 -15.57
N LEU A 836 8.10 -23.79 -14.40
CA LEU A 836 8.42 -25.05 -13.70
C LEU A 836 7.17 -25.76 -13.18
N ALA A 837 6.18 -25.00 -12.69
CA ALA A 837 4.88 -25.56 -12.30
C ALA A 837 4.08 -26.08 -13.52
N VAL A 838 4.19 -25.42 -14.67
CA VAL A 838 3.58 -25.87 -15.95
C VAL A 838 4.28 -27.11 -16.49
N GLY A 839 5.59 -27.15 -16.49
CA GLY A 839 6.36 -28.38 -16.78
C GLY A 839 5.97 -29.52 -15.83
N ALA A 840 5.56 -29.14 -14.60
CA ALA A 840 5.01 -30.05 -13.59
C ALA A 840 3.68 -30.68 -13.99
N VAL A 841 2.81 -29.90 -14.58
CA VAL A 841 1.49 -30.33 -15.05
C VAL A 841 1.63 -31.26 -16.26
N GLU A 842 2.58 -30.98 -17.17
CA GLU A 842 2.82 -31.85 -18.34
C GLU A 842 3.30 -33.24 -17.94
N ILE A 843 4.16 -33.38 -16.94
CA ILE A 843 4.62 -34.67 -16.46
C ILE A 843 3.59 -35.39 -15.60
N ALA A 844 2.84 -34.67 -14.77
CA ALA A 844 1.69 -35.24 -14.08
C ALA A 844 0.63 -35.73 -15.08
N LYS A 845 0.52 -35.08 -16.24
CA LYS A 845 -0.31 -35.48 -17.37
C LYS A 845 0.18 -36.80 -17.99
N GLU A 846 1.48 -36.89 -18.32
CA GLU A 846 2.06 -38.13 -18.90
C GLU A 846 2.00 -39.32 -17.94
N VAL A 847 1.99 -39.06 -16.62
CA VAL A 847 1.86 -40.10 -15.59
C VAL A 847 0.41 -40.40 -15.23
N SER A 848 -0.52 -39.43 -15.38
CA SER A 848 -1.96 -39.60 -15.10
C SER A 848 -2.69 -40.36 -16.22
N ASP A 849 -2.25 -40.21 -17.48
CA ASP A 849 -2.83 -40.93 -18.61
C ASP A 849 -2.55 -42.45 -18.58
N ALA A 850 -1.77 -42.89 -17.60
CA ALA A 850 -1.44 -44.31 -17.38
C ALA A 850 -2.46 -45.07 -16.51
N SER A 851 -3.74 -44.78 -16.60
CA SER A 851 -4.75 -45.59 -15.95
C SER A 851 -5.12 -46.91 -16.69
N SER A 852 -4.57 -47.11 -17.90
CA SER A 852 -4.67 -48.35 -18.62
C SER A 852 -3.34 -48.57 -19.34
N GLU A 853 -2.52 -49.56 -18.88
CA GLU A 853 -1.28 -50.04 -19.45
C GLU A 853 -0.16 -49.01 -19.64
N ILE A 854 0.77 -48.96 -18.69
CA ILE A 854 2.02 -48.19 -18.85
C ILE A 854 2.82 -48.88 -19.91
N SER A 855 2.91 -48.30 -21.12
CA SER A 855 3.77 -48.79 -22.18
C SER A 855 5.26 -48.72 -21.78
N ALA A 856 6.10 -49.62 -22.30
CA ALA A 856 7.54 -49.61 -22.06
C ALA A 856 8.18 -48.22 -22.32
N GLU A 857 7.69 -47.51 -23.32
CA GLU A 857 8.11 -46.16 -23.72
C GLU A 857 7.94 -45.09 -22.63
N LYS A 858 6.94 -45.21 -21.75
CA LYS A 858 6.74 -44.27 -20.64
C LYS A 858 7.70 -44.50 -19.46
N TYR A 859 8.16 -45.74 -19.27
CA TYR A 859 9.25 -46.03 -18.32
C TYR A 859 10.59 -45.53 -18.79
N ASP A 860 10.88 -45.63 -20.09
CA ASP A 860 12.13 -45.13 -20.69
C ASP A 860 12.26 -43.62 -20.48
N ARG A 861 11.17 -42.86 -20.58
CA ARG A 861 11.15 -41.41 -20.28
C ARG A 861 11.41 -41.09 -18.81
N LEU A 862 10.91 -41.88 -17.85
CA LEU A 862 11.23 -41.73 -16.44
C LEU A 862 12.72 -41.96 -16.15
N PHE A 863 13.35 -42.89 -16.85
CA PHE A 863 14.79 -43.20 -16.66
C PHE A 863 15.70 -42.09 -17.21
N THR A 864 15.27 -41.37 -18.21
CA THR A 864 15.98 -40.20 -18.71
C THR A 864 15.71 -38.97 -17.84
N TYR A 865 14.50 -38.80 -17.44
CA TYR A 865 14.03 -37.58 -16.75
C TYR A 865 14.47 -37.47 -15.29
N ILE A 866 14.47 -38.57 -14.51
CA ILE A 866 14.89 -38.54 -13.10
C ILE A 866 16.35 -38.08 -12.95
N PRO A 867 17.34 -38.57 -13.73
CA PRO A 867 18.70 -38.05 -13.69
C PRO A 867 18.82 -36.58 -14.02
N GLU A 868 18.08 -36.08 -15.04
CA GLU A 868 18.05 -34.66 -15.41
C GLU A 868 17.49 -33.81 -14.28
N LEU A 869 16.45 -34.28 -13.62
CA LEU A 869 15.84 -33.58 -12.48
C LEU A 869 16.79 -33.54 -11.27
N VAL A 870 17.51 -34.63 -10.98
CA VAL A 870 18.55 -34.68 -9.96
C VAL A 870 19.64 -33.66 -10.25
N GLN A 871 20.09 -33.59 -11.52
CA GLN A 871 21.08 -32.60 -11.95
C GLN A 871 20.56 -31.16 -11.70
N GLN A 872 19.34 -30.83 -12.13
CA GLN A 872 18.75 -29.51 -11.92
C GLN A 872 18.63 -29.11 -10.43
N ILE A 873 18.26 -30.07 -9.56
CA ILE A 873 18.20 -29.86 -8.13
C ILE A 873 19.57 -29.52 -7.58
N ASN A 874 20.61 -30.27 -7.99
CA ASN A 874 21.98 -30.05 -7.54
C ASN A 874 22.55 -28.71 -8.04
N ASP A 875 22.27 -28.32 -9.28
CA ASP A 875 22.70 -27.05 -9.88
C ASP A 875 22.07 -25.86 -9.13
N ASN A 876 20.77 -25.97 -8.77
CA ASN A 876 20.11 -24.95 -7.96
C ASN A 876 20.66 -24.88 -6.54
N LEU A 877 21.02 -26.02 -5.93
CA LEU A 877 21.68 -26.04 -4.61
C LEU A 877 23.06 -25.39 -4.69
N GLN A 878 23.81 -25.65 -5.73
CA GLN A 878 25.14 -25.07 -5.94
C GLN A 878 25.03 -23.54 -6.07
N THR A 879 24.10 -23.05 -6.88
CA THR A 879 23.81 -21.60 -7.01
C THR A 879 23.43 -20.99 -5.65
N THR A 880 22.62 -21.70 -4.85
CA THR A 880 22.23 -21.26 -3.50
C THR A 880 23.43 -21.14 -2.58
N ARG A 881 24.37 -22.12 -2.61
CA ARG A 881 25.65 -22.08 -1.88
C ARG A 881 26.49 -20.85 -2.23
N GLU A 882 26.56 -20.52 -3.51
CA GLU A 882 27.31 -19.36 -3.99
C GLU A 882 26.76 -18.06 -3.44
N TYR A 883 25.43 -17.90 -3.35
CA TYR A 883 24.81 -16.73 -2.72
C TYR A 883 25.05 -16.65 -1.21
N PHE A 884 24.98 -17.78 -0.48
CA PHE A 884 25.32 -17.84 0.93
C PHE A 884 26.78 -17.45 1.18
N ALA A 885 27.70 -17.97 0.37
CA ALA A 885 29.12 -17.64 0.44
C ALA A 885 29.39 -16.17 0.12
N ALA A 886 28.73 -15.61 -0.91
CA ALA A 886 28.88 -14.21 -1.29
C ALA A 886 28.39 -13.23 -0.21
N LEU A 887 27.41 -13.63 0.60
CA LEU A 887 26.91 -12.87 1.72
C LEU A 887 27.66 -13.13 3.03
N SER A 888 28.55 -14.15 3.06
CA SER A 888 29.25 -14.62 4.27
C SER A 888 28.28 -14.91 5.44
N ILE A 889 27.15 -15.55 5.15
CA ILE A 889 26.13 -15.96 6.12
C ILE A 889 25.85 -17.46 5.99
N ASP A 890 25.50 -18.12 7.09
CA ASP A 890 25.12 -19.52 7.13
C ASP A 890 23.61 -19.74 7.18
N SER A 891 22.86 -18.69 7.46
CA SER A 891 21.39 -18.73 7.49
C SER A 891 20.78 -17.42 7.01
N LEU A 892 19.61 -17.54 6.40
CA LEU A 892 18.75 -16.40 6.06
C LEU A 892 17.36 -16.68 6.63
N ALA A 893 16.95 -15.85 7.57
CA ALA A 893 15.64 -15.83 8.21
C ALA A 893 15.16 -17.21 8.71
N GLY A 894 16.05 -17.94 9.37
CA GLY A 894 15.74 -19.24 9.97
C GLY A 894 15.92 -20.45 9.06
N ILE A 895 16.26 -20.23 7.78
CA ILE A 895 16.67 -21.32 6.87
C ILE A 895 18.19 -21.29 6.79
N ASN A 896 18.82 -22.37 7.21
CA ASN A 896 20.25 -22.52 7.07
C ASN A 896 20.60 -23.39 5.84
N LEU A 897 21.82 -23.22 5.34
CA LEU A 897 22.28 -23.94 4.16
C LEU A 897 22.33 -25.46 4.43
N ALA A 898 22.73 -25.87 5.63
CA ALA A 898 22.80 -27.28 6.02
C ALA A 898 21.44 -27.98 5.98
N ASP A 899 20.35 -27.30 6.37
CA ASP A 899 19.00 -27.85 6.28
C ASP A 899 18.53 -28.01 4.83
N LEU A 900 18.88 -27.07 3.94
CA LEU A 900 18.61 -27.18 2.51
C LEU A 900 19.38 -28.32 1.86
N GLU A 901 20.63 -28.54 2.26
CA GLU A 901 21.48 -29.65 1.80
C GLU A 901 20.92 -31.00 2.27
N ALA A 902 20.51 -31.09 3.55
CA ALA A 902 19.91 -32.29 4.09
C ALA A 902 18.59 -32.66 3.41
N GLU A 903 17.71 -31.68 3.17
CA GLU A 903 16.44 -31.92 2.47
C GLU A 903 16.66 -32.24 0.98
N THR A 904 17.65 -31.63 0.33
CA THR A 904 18.05 -31.96 -1.04
C THR A 904 18.55 -33.42 -1.14
N ALA A 905 19.42 -33.86 -0.24
CA ALA A 905 19.90 -35.24 -0.20
C ALA A 905 18.75 -36.23 -0.03
N LYS A 906 17.81 -35.94 0.85
CA LYS A 906 16.64 -36.77 1.12
C LYS A 906 15.71 -36.90 -0.10
N ILE A 907 15.47 -35.80 -0.84
CA ILE A 907 14.66 -35.83 -2.05
C ILE A 907 15.37 -36.56 -3.19
N THR A 908 16.69 -36.41 -3.29
CA THR A 908 17.51 -37.13 -4.27
C THR A 908 17.47 -38.65 -4.01
N GLU A 909 17.59 -39.08 -2.75
CA GLU A 909 17.41 -40.48 -2.34
C GLU A 909 16.01 -41.00 -2.70
N GLN A 910 14.96 -40.24 -2.43
CA GLN A 910 13.59 -40.59 -2.77
C GLN A 910 13.37 -40.72 -4.28
N LEU A 911 14.01 -39.90 -5.11
CA LEU A 911 13.98 -40.03 -6.57
C LEU A 911 14.70 -41.33 -7.02
N GLN A 912 15.81 -41.66 -6.40
CA GLN A 912 16.53 -42.91 -6.66
C GLN A 912 15.70 -44.13 -6.28
N GLU A 913 15.02 -44.10 -5.15
CA GLU A 913 14.08 -45.17 -4.77
C GLU A 913 12.94 -45.30 -5.79
N THR A 914 12.39 -44.14 -6.25
CA THR A 914 11.33 -44.13 -7.27
C THR A 914 11.81 -44.78 -8.58
N MET A 915 13.01 -44.47 -8.98
CA MET A 915 13.64 -45.07 -10.14
C MET A 915 13.86 -46.59 -9.97
N ASN A 916 14.35 -47.04 -8.81
CA ASN A 916 14.52 -48.45 -8.49
C ASN A 916 13.17 -49.20 -8.45
N MET A 917 12.13 -48.59 -7.93
CA MET A 917 10.76 -49.15 -7.98
C MET A 917 10.28 -49.28 -9.42
N ALA A 918 10.48 -48.26 -10.27
CA ALA A 918 10.11 -48.31 -11.67
C ALA A 918 10.88 -49.43 -12.45
N ILE A 919 12.18 -49.56 -12.20
CA ILE A 919 13.02 -50.65 -12.78
C ILE A 919 12.52 -52.04 -12.34
N SER A 920 12.25 -52.21 -11.06
CA SER A 920 11.75 -53.46 -10.51
C SER A 920 10.38 -53.81 -11.13
N TYR A 921 9.52 -52.84 -11.39
CA TYR A 921 8.22 -53.01 -11.99
C TYR A 921 8.32 -53.33 -13.50
N SER A 922 9.26 -52.67 -14.23
CA SER A 922 9.47 -52.91 -15.67
C SER A 922 9.99 -54.30 -15.98
N LYS A 923 10.69 -54.93 -15.02
CA LYS A 923 11.26 -56.30 -15.14
C LYS A 923 10.31 -57.41 -14.74
N LYS A 924 9.10 -57.15 -14.23
CA LYS A 924 8.13 -58.20 -13.92
C LYS A 924 7.55 -58.77 -15.24
N PRO A 925 7.51 -60.12 -15.40
CA PRO A 925 6.86 -60.71 -16.56
C PRO A 925 5.35 -60.35 -16.53
N ARG A 926 4.86 -59.77 -17.61
CA ARG A 926 3.48 -59.46 -17.81
C ARG A 926 2.73 -60.79 -18.06
N ALA A 927 1.73 -61.08 -17.23
CA ALA A 927 0.79 -62.13 -17.55
C ALA A 927 0.07 -61.75 -18.87
N ALA A 928 0.17 -62.63 -19.86
CA ALA A 928 -0.40 -62.49 -21.18
C ALA A 928 -1.93 -62.35 -21.15
#